data_aac24cbd56fa83a950e8ff549e1a7bdb
#
_entry.id   aac24cbd56fa83a950e8ff549e1a7bdb
#
_cell.length_a   1.000
_cell.length_b   1.000
_cell.length_c   1.000
_cell.angle_alpha   90.00
_cell.angle_beta   90.00
_cell.angle_gamma   90.00
#
_symmetry.space_group_name_H-M   'P 1'
#
loop_
_entity.id
_entity.type
_entity.pdbx_description
1 polymer ?
#
loop_
_entity_poly.entity_id
_entity_poly.type
_entity_poly.pdbx_seq_one_letter_code
_entity_poly.pdbx_strand_id
1 'polypeptide(L)'
;MKKVGAESLGTVHTHTHTHTILLENEERSSKKIRENKIEELAIRNKNGITLIALVITIIVLLILAGVSIAMLTGTNGILTQAQKAKMTTELSSYKEQLELYKTEKLAENREFLESTLTVGKESLKYNTQPEGETGNIKTVIPSIKDEYIDKVEIIKGSLLINTQDKNEIEIAQSLGIAANPYDIVNGELLSSNGNLLLMDETGTLTIPDSVTKIGEGAFANLGGLKTIIIPGTVKEIGANAFSFNQTLETVVMQEGVEVIGNKAFSNCGNLKNVAFPDSLVKIGEMGFYQCAAITKIELPDKLEEVPSYCFHECINLKFLKLPSNLKAIEYSAFNRTKISEIKIPETVNKIEDYAFNGCSNLESIDLTGNSKYIYENGMLMPVEKNKVLFISSKYMKSITTFAIPEGITNFDIGITSYTNINKIKIPATLVSLGEGIFPRTIAEVEVTEGNSKFLSENNILYDKETKRLKMCYSKEQNIKIQEGIEVIGGESFRQATNAVEIDFSDSVTALSGQVFDGCSTLKQINLGKNISYIDPIIMLFGCNANVSISNENPNYIVEDGILYSKDKSKLLACLEMKTGEILIPSTVKRIGKLAFDCQKINKVTFQEGIEVIEDRAFTICGDLKEVIIPSSIKQIEPGAFERCGSLTKISIQKTENSISGAPWGAPKGMKVVNWDS
;
A
#
# COMPACT_ATOMS: atom_id res chain seq x y z
N MET A 1 1.81 33.56 -27.17
CA MET A 1 0.64 34.43 -27.44
C MET A 1 -0.57 33.93 -26.69
N LYS A 2 -1.16 34.83 -25.89
CA LYS A 2 -2.51 34.83 -25.27
C LYS A 2 -2.89 33.64 -24.40
N LYS A 3 -2.89 33.76 -23.04
CA LYS A 3 -3.91 34.43 -22.14
C LYS A 3 -5.32 33.90 -22.35
N VAL A 4 -5.86 33.33 -21.32
CA VAL A 4 -7.20 33.40 -20.69
C VAL A 4 -7.27 32.17 -19.78
N GLY A 5 -7.65 32.18 -18.52
CA GLY A 5 -8.11 33.15 -17.57
C GLY A 5 -8.39 32.41 -16.28
N ALA A 6 -8.00 33.01 -15.20
CA ALA A 6 -8.36 32.57 -13.85
C ALA A 6 -9.78 33.07 -13.54
N GLU A 7 -10.55 32.23 -12.87
CA GLU A 7 -11.67 32.55 -11.96
C GLU A 7 -12.24 31.17 -11.54
N SER A 8 -12.13 30.73 -10.31
CA SER A 8 -12.90 31.09 -9.16
C SER A 8 -12.36 30.29 -7.94
N LEU A 9 -11.63 30.97 -7.12
CA LEU A 9 -11.34 30.54 -5.73
C LEU A 9 -11.62 31.79 -4.87
N GLY A 10 -12.82 31.90 -4.43
CA GLY A 10 -13.24 32.94 -3.51
C GLY A 10 -14.53 32.52 -2.85
N THR A 11 -14.45 31.95 -1.68
CA THR A 11 -15.43 32.07 -0.59
C THR A 11 -15.22 30.95 0.45
N VAL A 12 -14.11 30.94 1.16
CA VAL A 12 -14.00 30.22 2.46
C VAL A 12 -13.09 30.95 3.45
N HIS A 13 -12.50 32.10 3.09
CA HIS A 13 -11.56 32.80 3.99
C HIS A 13 -12.11 33.97 4.80
N THR A 14 -13.41 34.25 4.74
CA THR A 14 -13.97 35.48 5.40
C THR A 14 -14.45 35.26 6.83
N HIS A 15 -14.70 34.02 7.30
CA HIS A 15 -15.19 33.80 8.68
C HIS A 15 -14.08 33.66 9.74
N THR A 16 -12.91 33.18 9.38
CA THR A 16 -11.79 33.04 10.32
C THR A 16 -11.07 34.38 10.53
N HIS A 17 -11.01 35.22 9.52
CA HIS A 17 -10.34 36.54 9.65
C HIS A 17 -11.15 37.55 10.49
N THR A 18 -12.49 37.48 10.47
CA THR A 18 -13.35 38.36 11.28
C THR A 18 -13.29 38.02 12.77
N HIS A 19 -13.14 36.72 13.12
CA HIS A 19 -13.01 36.31 14.51
C HIS A 19 -11.63 36.67 15.10
N THR A 20 -10.58 36.57 14.30
CA THR A 20 -9.22 36.96 14.73
C THR A 20 -9.10 38.46 14.88
N ILE A 21 -9.70 39.28 13.97
CA ILE A 21 -9.69 40.74 14.06
C ILE A 21 -10.55 41.24 15.23
N LEU A 22 -11.65 40.55 15.57
CA LEU A 22 -12.45 40.89 16.75
C LEU A 22 -11.72 40.61 18.04
N LEU A 23 -11.01 39.49 18.15
CA LEU A 23 -10.18 39.12 19.32
C LEU A 23 -8.98 40.07 19.46
N GLU A 24 -8.29 40.41 18.37
CA GLU A 24 -7.19 41.39 18.39
C GLU A 24 -7.67 42.82 18.75
N ASN A 25 -8.87 43.21 18.32
CA ASN A 25 -9.44 44.50 18.67
C ASN A 25 -9.93 44.53 20.13
N GLU A 26 -10.47 43.46 20.67
CA GLU A 26 -10.79 43.34 22.10
C GLU A 26 -9.54 43.30 22.99
N GLU A 27 -8.47 42.62 22.57
CA GLU A 27 -7.18 42.67 23.27
C GLU A 27 -6.53 44.05 23.21
N ARG A 28 -6.55 44.72 22.05
CA ARG A 28 -6.05 46.12 21.92
C ARG A 28 -6.89 47.11 22.72
N SER A 29 -8.20 46.96 22.74
CA SER A 29 -9.11 47.79 23.55
C SER A 29 -8.90 47.54 25.04
N SER A 30 -8.76 46.30 25.44
CA SER A 30 -8.48 45.89 26.81
C SER A 30 -7.08 46.36 27.25
N LYS A 31 -6.08 46.34 26.35
CA LYS A 31 -4.72 46.85 26.64
C LYS A 31 -4.71 48.37 26.81
N LYS A 32 -5.42 49.11 25.94
CA LYS A 32 -5.52 50.56 26.01
C LYS A 32 -6.29 51.05 27.25
N ILE A 33 -7.34 50.33 27.65
CA ILE A 33 -8.08 50.59 28.91
C ILE A 33 -7.18 50.30 30.14
N ARG A 34 -6.32 49.29 30.06
CA ARG A 34 -5.35 48.94 31.12
C ARG A 34 -4.24 49.99 31.21
N GLU A 35 -3.69 50.43 30.08
CA GLU A 35 -2.64 51.44 30.05
C GLU A 35 -3.18 52.81 30.58
N ASN A 36 -4.36 53.24 30.20
CA ASN A 36 -4.97 54.48 30.74
C ASN A 36 -5.29 54.39 32.25
N LYS A 37 -5.68 53.18 32.74
CA LYS A 37 -5.93 52.97 34.16
C LYS A 37 -4.63 52.93 34.97
N ILE A 38 -3.52 52.45 34.39
CA ILE A 38 -2.19 52.47 35.03
C ILE A 38 -1.65 53.91 35.09
N GLU A 39 -1.86 54.73 34.04
CA GLU A 39 -1.50 56.15 34.06
C GLU A 39 -2.34 56.96 35.09
N GLU A 40 -3.66 56.70 35.16
CA GLU A 40 -4.53 57.35 36.17
C GLU A 40 -4.17 56.97 37.60
N LEU A 41 -3.73 55.72 37.86
CA LEU A 41 -3.25 55.27 39.15
C LEU A 41 -1.85 55.80 39.50
N ALA A 42 -0.99 56.03 38.52
CA ALA A 42 0.33 56.62 38.69
C ALA A 42 0.25 58.13 39.05
N ILE A 43 -0.76 58.84 38.53
CA ILE A 43 -0.98 60.27 38.80
C ILE A 43 -1.67 60.52 40.17
N ARG A 44 -2.37 59.52 40.72
CA ARG A 44 -3.11 59.65 42.00
C ARG A 44 -2.30 59.30 43.24
N ASN A 45 -1.12 58.75 43.12
CA ASN A 45 -0.39 58.19 44.28
C ASN A 45 0.71 59.16 44.78
N LYS A 46 0.30 60.16 45.56
CA LYS A 46 1.21 60.97 46.35
C LYS A 46 1.71 60.33 47.69
N ASN A 47 1.38 59.06 47.93
CA ASN A 47 1.79 58.33 49.12
C ASN A 47 2.55 57.04 48.73
N GLY A 48 3.82 57.16 48.48
CA GLY A 48 4.95 56.28 48.86
C GLY A 48 4.89 54.78 48.50
N ILE A 49 3.97 54.28 47.68
CA ILE A 49 3.99 52.89 47.25
C ILE A 49 4.86 52.82 45.99
N THR A 50 5.99 52.11 46.10
CA THR A 50 6.90 51.94 44.97
C THR A 50 6.22 51.19 43.82
N LEU A 51 6.54 51.56 42.59
CA LEU A 51 6.04 50.91 41.35
C LEU A 51 6.21 49.38 41.40
N ILE A 52 7.21 48.90 42.07
CA ILE A 52 7.52 47.48 42.30
C ILE A 52 6.43 46.80 43.16
N ALA A 53 5.95 47.46 44.24
CA ALA A 53 4.89 46.89 45.09
C ALA A 53 3.55 46.79 44.33
N LEU A 54 3.24 47.77 43.46
CA LEU A 54 2.07 47.75 42.62
C LEU A 54 2.11 46.61 41.55
N VAL A 55 3.27 46.46 40.91
CA VAL A 55 3.50 45.40 39.92
C VAL A 55 3.40 44.01 40.56
N ILE A 56 4.00 43.83 41.76
CA ILE A 56 3.91 42.56 42.50
C ILE A 56 2.44 42.26 42.89
N THR A 57 1.70 43.26 43.34
CA THR A 57 0.27 43.07 43.69
C THR A 57 -0.57 42.69 42.47
N ILE A 58 -0.32 43.29 41.32
CA ILE A 58 -1.02 42.94 40.07
C ILE A 58 -0.65 41.53 39.62
N ILE A 59 0.61 41.14 39.68
CA ILE A 59 1.06 39.79 39.35
C ILE A 59 0.44 38.74 40.29
N VAL A 60 0.42 39.01 41.59
CA VAL A 60 -0.20 38.11 42.57
C VAL A 60 -1.71 37.98 42.33
N LEU A 61 -2.42 39.09 42.03
CA LEU A 61 -3.84 39.04 41.69
C LEU A 61 -4.11 38.29 40.38
N LEU A 62 -3.25 38.39 39.37
CA LEU A 62 -3.37 37.64 38.12
C LEU A 62 -3.09 36.15 38.33
N ILE A 63 -2.10 35.80 39.18
CA ILE A 63 -1.82 34.40 39.53
C ILE A 63 -2.98 33.82 40.34
N LEU A 64 -3.50 34.53 41.34
CA LEU A 64 -4.65 34.09 42.13
C LEU A 64 -5.92 33.94 41.28
N ALA A 65 -6.18 34.85 40.33
CA ALA A 65 -7.28 34.73 39.41
C ALA A 65 -7.12 33.53 38.45
N GLY A 66 -5.90 33.30 37.93
CA GLY A 66 -5.60 32.15 37.10
C GLY A 66 -5.73 30.83 37.85
N VAL A 67 -5.24 30.75 39.09
CA VAL A 67 -5.41 29.56 39.96
C VAL A 67 -6.87 29.35 40.30
N SER A 68 -7.64 30.41 40.57
CA SER A 68 -9.09 30.29 40.85
C SER A 68 -9.87 29.81 39.64
N ILE A 69 -9.54 30.27 38.45
CA ILE A 69 -10.15 29.79 37.19
C ILE A 69 -9.77 28.35 36.94
N ALA A 70 -8.51 27.97 37.11
CA ALA A 70 -8.05 26.59 36.95
C ALA A 70 -8.69 25.63 37.98
N MET A 71 -8.91 26.08 39.22
CA MET A 71 -9.64 25.31 40.22
C MET A 71 -11.13 25.15 39.91
N LEU A 72 -11.72 26.09 39.16
CA LEU A 72 -13.13 26.02 38.78
C LEU A 72 -13.36 25.22 37.47
N THR A 73 -12.45 25.34 36.51
CA THR A 73 -12.67 24.85 35.13
C THR A 73 -11.66 23.82 34.62
N GLY A 74 -10.57 23.55 35.41
CA GLY A 74 -9.60 22.51 35.04
C GLY A 74 -10.18 21.10 35.10
N THR A 75 -9.46 20.10 34.58
CA THR A 75 -9.88 18.69 34.58
C THR A 75 -10.31 18.14 35.95
N ASN A 76 -9.78 18.72 37.04
CA ASN A 76 -10.18 18.46 38.42
C ASN A 76 -10.93 19.63 39.07
N GLY A 77 -11.43 20.57 38.29
CA GLY A 77 -12.15 21.75 38.79
C GLY A 77 -13.51 21.38 39.40
N ILE A 78 -13.98 22.22 40.35
CA ILE A 78 -15.25 22.01 41.05
C ILE A 78 -16.43 21.87 40.06
N LEU A 79 -16.44 22.67 38.99
CA LEU A 79 -17.50 22.62 37.99
C LEU A 79 -17.45 21.30 37.18
N THR A 80 -16.24 20.84 36.84
CA THR A 80 -16.04 19.56 36.15
C THR A 80 -16.46 18.38 37.04
N GLN A 81 -16.10 18.41 38.31
CA GLN A 81 -16.52 17.40 39.30
C GLN A 81 -18.05 17.38 39.52
N ALA A 82 -18.70 18.55 39.57
CA ALA A 82 -20.13 18.65 39.68
C ALA A 82 -20.85 18.09 38.43
N GLN A 83 -20.32 18.36 37.26
CA GLN A 83 -20.85 17.79 36.00
C GLN A 83 -20.67 16.27 35.95
N LYS A 84 -19.50 15.75 36.37
CA LYS A 84 -19.24 14.31 36.47
C LYS A 84 -20.22 13.64 37.45
N ALA A 85 -20.41 14.22 38.65
CA ALA A 85 -21.34 13.69 39.64
C ALA A 85 -22.78 13.70 39.13
N LYS A 86 -23.23 14.76 38.46
CA LYS A 86 -24.57 14.84 37.84
C LYS A 86 -24.75 13.72 36.81
N MET A 87 -23.83 13.58 35.87
CA MET A 87 -23.88 12.55 34.83
C MET A 87 -23.88 11.13 35.44
N THR A 88 -23.01 10.87 36.43
CA THR A 88 -22.97 9.59 37.15
C THR A 88 -24.35 9.23 37.73
N THR A 89 -25.01 10.19 38.38
CA THR A 89 -26.34 10.00 38.97
C THR A 89 -27.39 9.71 37.91
N GLU A 90 -27.41 10.45 36.81
CA GLU A 90 -28.36 10.27 35.71
C GLU A 90 -28.20 8.89 35.06
N LEU A 91 -26.96 8.53 34.66
CA LEU A 91 -26.70 7.25 34.01
C LEU A 91 -26.99 6.05 34.93
N SER A 92 -26.70 6.16 36.22
CA SER A 92 -27.09 5.12 37.20
C SER A 92 -28.59 4.94 37.25
N SER A 93 -29.35 6.04 37.29
CA SER A 93 -30.84 6.01 37.28
C SER A 93 -31.39 5.39 35.98
N TYR A 94 -30.77 5.71 34.83
CA TYR A 94 -31.20 5.13 33.55
C TYR A 94 -30.96 3.62 33.50
N LYS A 95 -29.83 3.16 34.03
CA LYS A 95 -29.53 1.73 34.14
C LYS A 95 -30.55 1.01 35.03
N GLU A 96 -30.90 1.57 36.18
CA GLU A 96 -31.94 1.01 37.09
C GLU A 96 -33.32 0.93 36.40
N GLN A 97 -33.71 1.97 35.67
CA GLN A 97 -34.97 1.99 34.93
C GLN A 97 -35.02 0.95 33.82
N LEU A 98 -33.91 0.75 33.11
CA LEU A 98 -33.80 -0.31 32.12
C LEU A 98 -33.96 -1.70 32.74
N GLU A 99 -33.34 -1.98 33.88
CA GLU A 99 -33.45 -3.26 34.57
C GLU A 99 -34.89 -3.49 35.09
N LEU A 100 -35.54 -2.43 35.57
CA LEU A 100 -36.94 -2.50 35.96
C LEU A 100 -37.85 -2.82 34.77
N TYR A 101 -37.68 -2.12 33.66
CA TYR A 101 -38.41 -2.37 32.41
C TYR A 101 -38.25 -3.81 31.91
N LYS A 102 -37.02 -4.35 31.91
CA LYS A 102 -36.77 -5.74 31.52
C LYS A 102 -37.50 -6.72 32.44
N THR A 103 -37.46 -6.46 33.74
CA THR A 103 -38.14 -7.29 34.74
C THR A 103 -39.67 -7.28 34.56
N GLU A 104 -40.26 -6.12 34.29
CA GLU A 104 -41.68 -5.97 33.98
C GLU A 104 -42.05 -6.72 32.70
N LYS A 105 -41.28 -6.56 31.63
CA LYS A 105 -41.53 -7.25 30.36
C LYS A 105 -41.40 -8.76 30.48
N LEU A 106 -40.43 -9.26 31.23
CA LEU A 106 -40.29 -10.70 31.49
C LEU A 106 -41.46 -11.24 32.32
N ALA A 107 -42.02 -10.46 33.25
CA ALA A 107 -43.20 -10.81 34.02
C ALA A 107 -44.49 -10.84 33.17
N GLU A 108 -44.60 -9.90 32.22
CA GLU A 108 -45.71 -9.82 31.27
C GLU A 108 -45.64 -10.93 30.21
N ASN A 109 -44.46 -11.21 29.71
CA ASN A 109 -44.23 -12.17 28.64
C ASN A 109 -42.98 -13.04 28.91
N ARG A 110 -43.20 -14.32 29.24
CA ARG A 110 -42.15 -15.29 29.55
C ARG A 110 -41.22 -15.61 28.37
N GLU A 111 -41.59 -15.22 27.14
CA GLU A 111 -40.78 -15.39 25.93
C GLU A 111 -39.92 -14.16 25.63
N PHE A 112 -40.01 -13.11 26.44
CA PHE A 112 -39.18 -11.93 26.30
C PHE A 112 -37.70 -12.28 26.49
N LEU A 113 -36.88 -11.97 25.48
CA LEU A 113 -35.45 -12.13 25.52
C LEU A 113 -34.78 -10.75 25.59
N GLU A 114 -34.14 -10.45 26.68
CA GLU A 114 -33.43 -9.18 26.90
C GLU A 114 -32.45 -8.84 25.73
N SER A 115 -31.77 -9.86 25.20
CA SER A 115 -30.84 -9.72 24.08
C SER A 115 -31.46 -9.22 22.77
N THR A 116 -32.82 -9.22 22.69
CA THR A 116 -33.52 -8.71 21.49
C THR A 116 -34.05 -7.28 21.68
N LEU A 117 -33.99 -6.74 22.90
CA LEU A 117 -34.41 -5.37 23.17
C LEU A 117 -33.43 -4.36 22.60
N THR A 118 -33.87 -3.58 21.63
CA THR A 118 -33.11 -2.48 21.04
C THR A 118 -33.97 -1.23 20.98
N VAL A 119 -33.46 -0.11 21.48
CA VAL A 119 -34.20 1.16 21.55
C VAL A 119 -33.26 2.29 21.19
N GLY A 120 -33.56 3.00 20.12
CA GLY A 120 -32.95 4.25 19.77
C GLY A 120 -33.86 5.45 19.98
N LYS A 121 -33.53 6.60 19.40
CA LYS A 121 -34.27 7.84 19.50
C LYS A 121 -35.77 7.69 19.13
N GLU A 122 -36.04 6.92 18.07
CA GLU A 122 -37.36 6.87 17.41
C GLU A 122 -37.98 5.46 17.35
N SER A 123 -37.30 4.41 17.81
CA SER A 123 -37.79 3.04 17.66
C SER A 123 -37.46 2.13 18.82
N LEU A 124 -38.48 1.39 19.28
CA LEU A 124 -38.36 0.27 20.20
C LEU A 124 -38.60 -1.02 19.42
N LYS A 125 -37.69 -2.00 19.53
CA LYS A 125 -37.83 -3.33 18.90
C LYS A 125 -37.44 -4.43 19.88
N TYR A 126 -38.24 -5.51 19.95
CA TYR A 126 -37.91 -6.78 20.61
C TYR A 126 -38.73 -7.92 20.01
N ASN A 127 -38.29 -9.17 20.18
CA ASN A 127 -38.84 -10.34 19.49
C ASN A 127 -40.33 -10.64 19.76
N THR A 128 -40.85 -10.21 20.90
CA THR A 128 -42.22 -10.47 21.32
C THR A 128 -43.03 -9.18 21.52
N GLN A 129 -42.70 -8.15 20.77
CA GLN A 129 -43.38 -6.86 20.81
C GLN A 129 -44.85 -7.04 20.35
N PRO A 130 -45.86 -6.66 21.15
CA PRO A 130 -47.26 -6.71 20.75
C PRO A 130 -47.53 -5.85 19.49
N GLU A 131 -48.49 -6.29 18.66
CA GLU A 131 -48.93 -5.48 17.51
C GLU A 131 -49.47 -4.12 18.00
N GLY A 132 -48.84 -3.02 17.50
CA GLY A 132 -49.23 -1.65 17.82
C GLY A 132 -48.42 -0.98 18.94
N GLU A 133 -47.49 -1.65 19.61
CA GLU A 133 -46.55 -0.99 20.53
C GLU A 133 -45.54 -0.14 19.74
N THR A 134 -45.69 1.18 19.83
CA THR A 134 -44.71 2.15 19.33
C THR A 134 -44.09 2.86 20.51
N GLY A 135 -42.77 2.79 20.64
CA GLY A 135 -42.08 3.43 21.76
C GLY A 135 -40.73 3.95 21.36
N ASN A 136 -40.26 4.95 22.05
CA ASN A 136 -38.92 5.46 21.97
C ASN A 136 -38.18 5.23 23.29
N ILE A 137 -36.98 5.75 23.43
CA ILE A 137 -36.15 5.60 24.63
C ILE A 137 -36.90 6.01 25.91
N LYS A 138 -37.86 6.98 25.86
CA LYS A 138 -38.70 7.39 26.98
C LYS A 138 -39.70 6.32 27.43
N THR A 139 -40.01 5.36 26.57
CA THR A 139 -40.87 4.21 26.95
C THR A 139 -40.13 3.28 27.93
N VAL A 140 -38.81 3.15 27.76
CA VAL A 140 -37.98 2.28 28.61
C VAL A 140 -37.36 3.05 29.76
N ILE A 141 -36.95 4.30 29.53
CA ILE A 141 -36.35 5.20 30.52
C ILE A 141 -37.19 6.49 30.60
N PRO A 142 -38.32 6.48 31.36
CA PRO A 142 -39.24 7.62 31.39
C PRO A 142 -38.60 8.92 31.92
N SER A 143 -37.61 8.82 32.78
CA SER A 143 -36.94 9.98 33.38
C SER A 143 -35.80 10.54 32.55
N ILE A 144 -35.50 9.98 31.35
CA ILE A 144 -34.38 10.44 30.52
C ILE A 144 -34.54 11.92 30.20
N LYS A 145 -33.48 12.68 30.48
CA LYS A 145 -33.43 14.11 30.17
C LYS A 145 -33.17 14.37 28.70
N ASP A 146 -33.73 15.46 28.19
CA ASP A 146 -33.61 15.80 26.76
C ASP A 146 -32.16 15.91 26.28
N GLU A 147 -31.23 16.32 27.15
CA GLU A 147 -29.79 16.38 26.85
C GLU A 147 -29.13 15.00 26.60
N TYR A 148 -29.78 13.90 27.01
CA TYR A 148 -29.29 12.53 26.85
C TYR A 148 -30.11 11.70 25.84
N ILE A 149 -31.23 12.19 25.31
CA ILE A 149 -32.08 11.43 24.38
C ILE A 149 -31.30 11.01 23.13
N ASP A 150 -30.43 11.89 22.61
CA ASP A 150 -29.62 11.64 21.42
C ASP A 150 -28.30 10.92 21.75
N LYS A 151 -27.97 10.76 23.03
CA LYS A 151 -26.73 10.15 23.48
C LYS A 151 -26.91 8.75 24.07
N VAL A 152 -28.12 8.38 24.50
CA VAL A 152 -28.37 7.11 25.16
C VAL A 152 -29.15 6.19 24.24
N GLU A 153 -28.68 4.99 24.09
CA GLU A 153 -29.31 3.92 23.31
C GLU A 153 -29.35 2.63 24.15
N ILE A 154 -30.25 1.74 23.81
CA ILE A 154 -30.30 0.38 24.36
C ILE A 154 -30.10 -0.57 23.19
N ILE A 155 -29.06 -1.37 23.26
CA ILE A 155 -28.76 -2.37 22.22
C ILE A 155 -28.65 -3.73 22.91
N LYS A 156 -29.44 -4.69 22.45
CA LYS A 156 -29.46 -6.05 23.00
C LYS A 156 -29.64 -6.06 24.53
N GLY A 157 -30.50 -5.19 25.03
CA GLY A 157 -30.80 -5.10 26.47
C GLY A 157 -29.73 -4.41 27.31
N SER A 158 -28.69 -3.89 26.72
CA SER A 158 -27.62 -3.14 27.42
C SER A 158 -27.72 -1.65 27.13
N LEU A 159 -27.55 -0.84 28.18
CA LEU A 159 -27.49 0.62 28.06
C LEU A 159 -26.14 1.03 27.45
N LEU A 160 -26.20 1.90 26.46
CA LEU A 160 -25.02 2.48 25.79
C LEU A 160 -25.11 4.00 25.80
N ILE A 161 -23.95 4.66 25.86
CA ILE A 161 -23.85 6.10 25.64
C ILE A 161 -23.08 6.37 24.36
N ASN A 162 -23.69 7.17 23.49
CA ASN A 162 -23.06 7.64 22.25
C ASN A 162 -22.38 8.99 22.52
N THR A 163 -21.10 8.99 22.80
CA THR A 163 -20.32 10.19 23.11
C THR A 163 -18.86 10.03 22.72
N GLN A 164 -18.23 11.16 22.36
CA GLN A 164 -16.80 11.30 22.07
C GLN A 164 -16.04 11.92 23.26
N ASP A 165 -16.75 12.42 24.27
CA ASP A 165 -16.14 13.03 25.44
C ASP A 165 -15.50 11.96 26.32
N LYS A 166 -14.18 12.04 26.49
CA LYS A 166 -13.40 11.09 27.32
C LYS A 166 -13.90 10.99 28.75
N ASN A 167 -14.37 12.09 29.33
CA ASN A 167 -14.89 12.08 30.70
C ASN A 167 -16.23 11.36 30.77
N GLU A 168 -17.11 11.56 29.77
CA GLU A 168 -18.38 10.85 29.66
C GLU A 168 -18.15 9.34 29.47
N ILE A 169 -17.17 8.97 28.64
CA ILE A 169 -16.76 7.57 28.42
C ILE A 169 -16.27 6.94 29.74
N GLU A 170 -15.37 7.62 30.47
CA GLU A 170 -14.84 7.14 31.75
C GLU A 170 -15.95 6.94 32.80
N ILE A 171 -16.91 7.86 32.86
CA ILE A 171 -18.06 7.75 33.77
C ILE A 171 -18.93 6.54 33.39
N ALA A 172 -19.30 6.39 32.13
CA ALA A 172 -20.12 5.28 31.67
C ALA A 172 -19.43 3.94 31.97
N GLN A 173 -18.14 3.81 31.66
CA GLN A 173 -17.35 2.62 31.97
C GLN A 173 -17.28 2.31 33.46
N SER A 174 -17.16 3.32 34.34
CA SER A 174 -17.14 3.15 35.78
C SER A 174 -18.46 2.58 36.33
N LEU A 175 -19.56 2.79 35.62
CA LEU A 175 -20.90 2.28 35.93
C LEU A 175 -21.21 0.94 35.21
N GLY A 176 -20.26 0.39 34.45
CA GLY A 176 -20.48 -0.78 33.61
C GLY A 176 -21.51 -0.52 32.50
N ILE A 177 -21.58 0.73 32.01
CA ILE A 177 -22.37 1.14 30.85
C ILE A 177 -21.38 1.21 29.67
N ALA A 178 -21.71 0.53 28.58
CA ALA A 178 -20.89 0.58 27.39
C ALA A 178 -20.95 2.01 26.80
N ALA A 179 -19.78 2.61 26.53
CA ALA A 179 -19.74 3.74 25.63
C ALA A 179 -20.01 3.21 24.22
N ASN A 180 -20.83 3.92 23.45
CA ASN A 180 -21.08 3.50 22.07
C ASN A 180 -19.76 3.46 21.31
N PRO A 181 -19.36 2.29 20.84
CA PRO A 181 -18.09 2.10 20.15
C PRO A 181 -18.10 2.67 18.72
N TYR A 182 -19.25 3.15 18.25
CA TYR A 182 -19.40 3.78 16.96
C TYR A 182 -19.19 5.29 17.03
N ASP A 183 -18.24 5.77 16.26
CA ASP A 183 -18.09 7.18 15.96
C ASP A 183 -19.00 7.53 14.78
N ILE A 184 -20.27 7.90 15.06
CA ILE A 184 -21.24 8.25 14.03
C ILE A 184 -21.48 9.75 14.05
N VAL A 185 -21.13 10.42 12.96
CA VAL A 185 -21.36 11.84 12.73
C VAL A 185 -22.23 12.03 11.50
N ASN A 186 -23.40 12.65 11.65
CA ASN A 186 -24.37 12.88 10.56
C ASN A 186 -24.73 11.60 9.76
N GLY A 187 -24.84 10.45 10.44
CA GLY A 187 -25.10 9.16 9.80
C GLY A 187 -23.88 8.48 9.20
N GLU A 188 -22.71 9.10 9.18
CA GLU A 188 -21.45 8.48 8.77
C GLU A 188 -20.75 7.85 9.97
N LEU A 189 -20.46 6.56 9.88
CA LEU A 189 -19.71 5.81 10.86
C LEU A 189 -18.21 5.95 10.55
N LEU A 190 -17.50 6.74 11.36
CA LEU A 190 -16.11 7.11 11.12
C LEU A 190 -15.10 6.08 11.64
N SER A 191 -15.39 5.47 12.79
CA SER A 191 -14.52 4.44 13.35
C SER A 191 -15.27 3.51 14.31
N SER A 192 -14.71 2.32 14.51
CA SER A 192 -15.20 1.36 15.51
C SER A 192 -14.45 1.44 16.84
N ASN A 193 -13.52 2.37 17.01
CA ASN A 193 -12.65 2.53 18.20
C ASN A 193 -12.00 1.22 18.69
N GLY A 194 -11.85 0.21 17.80
CA GLY A 194 -11.21 -1.06 18.12
C GLY A 194 -12.00 -1.96 19.12
N ASN A 195 -13.27 -1.66 19.39
CA ASN A 195 -14.02 -2.37 20.41
C ASN A 195 -14.67 -3.65 19.87
N LEU A 196 -14.17 -4.80 20.34
CA LEU A 196 -14.75 -6.15 20.16
C LEU A 196 -16.19 -6.29 20.71
N LEU A 197 -16.67 -5.33 21.50
CA LEU A 197 -17.99 -5.32 22.13
C LEU A 197 -19.17 -5.23 21.15
N LEU A 198 -18.90 -4.97 19.87
CA LEU A 198 -19.92 -4.87 18.82
C LEU A 198 -20.31 -6.21 18.22
N MET A 199 -19.44 -7.19 18.34
CA MET A 199 -19.68 -8.52 17.82
C MET A 199 -20.43 -9.37 18.85
N ASP A 200 -21.33 -10.19 18.35
CA ASP A 200 -21.89 -11.25 19.20
C ASP A 200 -20.85 -12.37 19.46
N GLU A 201 -21.24 -13.36 20.25
CA GLU A 201 -20.38 -14.50 20.61
C GLU A 201 -19.92 -15.31 19.38
N THR A 202 -20.61 -15.18 18.24
CA THR A 202 -20.28 -15.86 16.98
C THR A 202 -19.26 -15.07 16.13
N GLY A 203 -18.96 -13.82 16.51
CA GLY A 203 -18.15 -12.89 15.73
C GLY A 203 -18.95 -12.16 14.65
N THR A 204 -20.27 -12.07 14.80
CA THR A 204 -21.15 -11.33 13.88
C THR A 204 -21.32 -9.89 14.34
N LEU A 205 -21.09 -8.96 13.43
CA LEU A 205 -21.33 -7.53 13.58
C LEU A 205 -22.51 -7.11 12.72
N THR A 206 -23.49 -6.44 13.30
CA THR A 206 -24.60 -5.81 12.56
C THR A 206 -24.45 -4.30 12.65
N ILE A 207 -24.34 -3.63 11.52
CA ILE A 207 -24.31 -2.16 11.46
C ILE A 207 -25.71 -1.63 11.82
N PRO A 208 -25.82 -0.61 12.70
CA PRO A 208 -27.12 -0.02 13.06
C PRO A 208 -27.83 0.64 11.86
N ASP A 209 -29.18 0.58 11.88
CA ASP A 209 -30.01 1.22 10.85
C ASP A 209 -29.89 2.78 10.82
N SER A 210 -29.32 3.39 11.84
CA SER A 210 -29.02 4.83 11.88
C SER A 210 -27.85 5.23 11.00
N VAL A 211 -27.03 4.25 10.56
CA VAL A 211 -25.87 4.49 9.69
C VAL A 211 -26.33 4.58 8.25
N THR A 212 -25.97 5.66 7.59
CA THR A 212 -26.24 5.90 6.16
C THR A 212 -24.98 5.75 5.29
N LYS A 213 -23.81 5.85 5.93
CA LYS A 213 -22.50 5.68 5.28
C LYS A 213 -21.49 5.09 6.27
N ILE A 214 -20.66 4.17 5.81
CA ILE A 214 -19.51 3.67 6.54
C ILE A 214 -18.28 4.44 6.07
N GLY A 215 -17.58 5.09 7.00
CA GLY A 215 -16.42 5.93 6.72
C GLY A 215 -15.19 5.15 6.27
N GLU A 216 -14.18 5.88 5.83
CA GLU A 216 -12.90 5.30 5.43
C GLU A 216 -12.23 4.59 6.61
N GLY A 217 -11.81 3.34 6.37
CA GLY A 217 -11.07 2.54 7.36
C GLY A 217 -11.84 2.18 8.64
N ALA A 218 -13.14 2.45 8.72
CA ALA A 218 -13.93 2.37 9.96
C ALA A 218 -13.79 1.04 10.72
N PHE A 219 -13.62 -0.07 10.04
CA PHE A 219 -13.46 -1.42 10.60
C PHE A 219 -12.20 -2.13 10.05
N ALA A 220 -11.20 -1.39 9.61
CA ALA A 220 -9.99 -2.00 9.10
C ALA A 220 -9.24 -2.77 10.19
N ASN A 221 -8.76 -4.00 9.84
CA ASN A 221 -7.97 -4.84 10.73
C ASN A 221 -8.64 -5.15 12.09
N LEU A 222 -9.96 -5.32 12.10
CA LEU A 222 -10.73 -5.67 13.30
C LEU A 222 -10.63 -7.17 13.57
N GLY A 223 -9.87 -7.57 14.59
CA GLY A 223 -9.70 -8.97 14.98
C GLY A 223 -11.03 -9.61 15.43
N GLY A 224 -11.23 -10.89 15.04
CA GLY A 224 -12.38 -11.68 15.49
C GLY A 224 -13.67 -11.50 14.67
N LEU A 225 -13.76 -10.51 13.78
CA LEU A 225 -14.90 -10.30 12.89
C LEU A 225 -15.03 -11.46 11.89
N LYS A 226 -16.14 -12.23 11.96
CA LYS A 226 -16.44 -13.34 11.05
C LYS A 226 -17.54 -13.01 10.06
N THR A 227 -18.57 -12.32 10.51
CA THR A 227 -19.72 -11.94 9.69
C THR A 227 -20.04 -10.48 9.88
N ILE A 228 -20.26 -9.76 8.77
CA ILE A 228 -20.77 -8.39 8.79
C ILE A 228 -22.12 -8.33 8.08
N ILE A 229 -23.10 -7.70 8.76
CA ILE A 229 -24.42 -7.42 8.19
C ILE A 229 -24.55 -5.90 8.03
N ILE A 230 -24.71 -5.47 6.79
CA ILE A 230 -24.82 -4.05 6.40
C ILE A 230 -26.25 -3.77 5.97
N PRO A 231 -27.01 -2.93 6.70
CA PRO A 231 -28.40 -2.63 6.37
C PRO A 231 -28.53 -1.76 5.13
N GLY A 232 -29.70 -1.78 4.49
CA GLY A 232 -29.97 -1.01 3.28
C GLY A 232 -30.06 0.51 3.48
N THR A 233 -30.00 0.99 4.73
CA THR A 233 -29.84 2.41 5.05
C THR A 233 -28.45 2.91 4.67
N VAL A 234 -27.42 2.05 4.73
CA VAL A 234 -26.07 2.36 4.29
C VAL A 234 -26.02 2.45 2.76
N LYS A 235 -25.79 3.64 2.24
CA LYS A 235 -25.68 3.88 0.79
C LYS A 235 -24.25 3.65 0.27
N GLU A 236 -23.26 3.96 1.11
CA GLU A 236 -21.85 3.90 0.73
C GLU A 236 -21.02 3.22 1.82
N ILE A 237 -20.18 2.27 1.39
CA ILE A 237 -19.10 1.68 2.17
C ILE A 237 -17.81 2.38 1.76
N GLY A 238 -17.16 3.07 2.69
CA GLY A 238 -15.99 3.90 2.45
C GLY A 238 -14.74 3.11 2.03
N ALA A 239 -13.72 3.83 1.58
CA ALA A 239 -12.45 3.22 1.21
C ALA A 239 -11.81 2.51 2.41
N ASN A 240 -11.18 1.34 2.18
CA ASN A 240 -10.54 0.52 3.21
C ASN A 240 -11.43 0.11 4.40
N ALA A 241 -12.75 0.34 4.35
CA ALA A 241 -13.64 0.23 5.51
C ALA A 241 -13.51 -1.10 6.28
N PHE A 242 -13.32 -2.21 5.60
CA PHE A 242 -13.12 -3.54 6.17
C PHE A 242 -11.82 -4.20 5.74
N SER A 243 -10.82 -3.43 5.29
CA SER A 243 -9.57 -3.99 4.81
C SER A 243 -8.81 -4.74 5.92
N PHE A 244 -8.03 -5.77 5.53
CA PHE A 244 -7.19 -6.58 6.42
C PHE A 244 -7.93 -7.37 7.52
N ASN A 245 -9.24 -7.60 7.38
CA ASN A 245 -10.00 -8.45 8.30
C ASN A 245 -9.77 -9.93 7.98
N GLN A 246 -8.70 -10.50 8.52
CA GLN A 246 -8.26 -11.87 8.22
C GLN A 246 -9.23 -12.95 8.74
N THR A 247 -10.12 -12.63 9.66
CA THR A 247 -11.12 -13.54 10.21
C THR A 247 -12.49 -13.44 9.55
N LEU A 248 -12.72 -12.42 8.69
CA LEU A 248 -13.99 -12.18 8.02
C LEU A 248 -14.29 -13.30 7.01
N GLU A 249 -15.41 -13.98 7.19
CA GLU A 249 -15.87 -15.08 6.34
C GLU A 249 -17.09 -14.72 5.49
N THR A 250 -17.95 -13.85 5.97
CA THR A 250 -19.24 -13.55 5.33
C THR A 250 -19.55 -12.05 5.37
N VAL A 251 -19.95 -11.51 4.23
CA VAL A 251 -20.46 -10.15 4.05
C VAL A 251 -21.89 -10.23 3.51
N VAL A 252 -22.85 -9.70 4.27
CA VAL A 252 -24.24 -9.59 3.86
C VAL A 252 -24.57 -8.11 3.72
N MET A 253 -24.88 -7.69 2.51
CA MET A 253 -25.35 -6.34 2.20
C MET A 253 -26.83 -6.42 1.85
N GLN A 254 -27.66 -5.62 2.54
CA GLN A 254 -29.09 -5.55 2.24
C GLN A 254 -29.37 -4.60 1.07
N GLU A 255 -30.57 -4.74 0.47
CA GLU A 255 -31.03 -3.83 -0.59
C GLU A 255 -31.01 -2.38 -0.11
N GLY A 256 -30.39 -1.52 -0.94
CA GLY A 256 -30.18 -0.12 -0.66
C GLY A 256 -28.71 0.29 -0.58
N VAL A 257 -27.76 -0.67 -0.42
CA VAL A 257 -26.32 -0.39 -0.57
C VAL A 257 -26.00 -0.17 -2.04
N GLU A 258 -25.40 0.98 -2.38
CA GLU A 258 -25.18 1.41 -3.76
C GLU A 258 -23.69 1.44 -4.15
N VAL A 259 -22.80 1.75 -3.19
CA VAL A 259 -21.38 1.95 -3.47
C VAL A 259 -20.50 1.19 -2.49
N ILE A 260 -19.52 0.44 -3.02
CA ILE A 260 -18.40 -0.13 -2.29
C ILE A 260 -17.15 0.67 -2.68
N GLY A 261 -16.46 1.27 -1.70
CA GLY A 261 -15.28 2.11 -1.90
C GLY A 261 -14.02 1.33 -2.28
N ASN A 262 -12.96 2.08 -2.60
CA ASN A 262 -11.67 1.51 -2.94
C ASN A 262 -11.12 0.66 -1.79
N LYS A 263 -10.63 -0.56 -2.08
CA LYS A 263 -10.03 -1.48 -1.09
C LYS A 263 -10.95 -1.85 0.09
N ALA A 264 -12.26 -1.64 -0.04
CA ALA A 264 -13.19 -1.78 1.10
C ALA A 264 -13.07 -3.14 1.81
N PHE A 265 -12.88 -4.23 1.08
CA PHE A 265 -12.67 -5.59 1.61
C PHE A 265 -11.31 -6.18 1.20
N SER A 266 -10.33 -5.34 0.87
CA SER A 266 -9.00 -5.79 0.47
C SER A 266 -8.32 -6.58 1.58
N ASN A 267 -7.61 -7.66 1.22
CA ASN A 267 -6.87 -8.52 2.13
C ASN A 267 -7.75 -9.22 3.21
N CYS A 268 -9.02 -9.50 2.91
CA CYS A 268 -9.87 -10.37 3.73
C CYS A 268 -9.67 -11.82 3.30
N GLY A 269 -8.52 -12.42 3.66
CA GLY A 269 -8.06 -13.71 3.14
C GLY A 269 -9.01 -14.89 3.38
N ASN A 270 -9.85 -14.84 4.43
CA ASN A 270 -10.82 -15.89 4.76
C ASN A 270 -12.25 -15.59 4.27
N LEU A 271 -12.47 -14.49 3.54
CA LEU A 271 -13.80 -14.13 3.02
C LEU A 271 -14.26 -15.16 1.97
N LYS A 272 -15.34 -15.86 2.27
CA LYS A 272 -15.91 -16.94 1.44
C LYS A 272 -17.18 -16.50 0.73
N ASN A 273 -18.06 -15.79 1.48
CA ASN A 273 -19.42 -15.48 1.06
C ASN A 273 -19.61 -13.97 0.97
N VAL A 274 -19.98 -13.49 -0.19
CA VAL A 274 -20.37 -12.10 -0.43
C VAL A 274 -21.72 -12.09 -1.12
N ALA A 275 -22.73 -11.52 -0.47
CA ALA A 275 -24.04 -11.29 -1.07
C ALA A 275 -24.11 -9.82 -1.51
N PHE A 276 -24.18 -9.59 -2.80
CA PHE A 276 -24.35 -8.25 -3.39
C PHE A 276 -25.84 -7.96 -3.56
N PRO A 277 -26.32 -6.76 -3.16
CA PRO A 277 -27.70 -6.35 -3.43
C PRO A 277 -27.86 -5.88 -4.88
N ASP A 278 -29.08 -5.98 -5.42
CA ASP A 278 -29.41 -5.48 -6.75
C ASP A 278 -29.32 -3.94 -6.88
N SER A 279 -29.27 -3.23 -5.73
CA SER A 279 -29.05 -1.78 -5.66
C SER A 279 -27.62 -1.35 -5.96
N LEU A 280 -26.65 -2.27 -5.90
CA LEU A 280 -25.21 -1.94 -6.05
C LEU A 280 -24.90 -1.47 -7.46
N VAL A 281 -24.37 -0.25 -7.59
CA VAL A 281 -24.02 0.38 -8.87
C VAL A 281 -22.51 0.56 -9.07
N LYS A 282 -21.72 0.48 -7.97
CA LYS A 282 -20.28 0.70 -8.06
C LYS A 282 -19.50 -0.11 -7.05
N ILE A 283 -18.39 -0.70 -7.52
CA ILE A 283 -17.31 -1.24 -6.70
C ILE A 283 -16.06 -0.41 -7.00
N GLY A 284 -15.30 -0.05 -5.97
CA GLY A 284 -14.05 0.69 -6.12
C GLY A 284 -12.87 -0.20 -6.47
N GLU A 285 -11.76 0.44 -6.86
CA GLU A 285 -10.49 -0.23 -7.17
C GLU A 285 -10.02 -1.10 -6.00
N MET A 286 -9.53 -2.31 -6.30
CA MET A 286 -9.07 -3.29 -5.30
C MET A 286 -10.15 -3.69 -4.27
N GLY A 287 -11.44 -3.52 -4.57
CA GLY A 287 -12.53 -3.73 -3.60
C GLY A 287 -12.47 -5.05 -2.86
N PHE A 288 -12.06 -6.13 -3.52
CA PHE A 288 -11.87 -7.50 -3.00
C PHE A 288 -10.48 -8.07 -3.30
N TYR A 289 -9.47 -7.20 -3.38
CA TYR A 289 -8.08 -7.60 -3.64
C TYR A 289 -7.59 -8.61 -2.59
N GLN A 290 -6.99 -9.73 -3.04
CA GLN A 290 -6.46 -10.80 -2.18
C GLN A 290 -7.49 -11.45 -1.23
N CYS A 291 -8.77 -11.52 -1.61
CA CYS A 291 -9.77 -12.32 -0.90
C CYS A 291 -9.65 -13.79 -1.32
N ALA A 292 -8.62 -14.47 -0.81
CA ALA A 292 -8.18 -15.78 -1.28
C ALA A 292 -9.20 -16.91 -1.10
N ALA A 293 -10.11 -16.81 -0.12
CA ALA A 293 -11.10 -17.85 0.16
C ALA A 293 -12.37 -17.76 -0.69
N ILE A 294 -12.60 -16.67 -1.43
CA ILE A 294 -13.76 -16.55 -2.32
C ILE A 294 -13.70 -17.61 -3.41
N THR A 295 -14.78 -18.39 -3.56
CA THR A 295 -14.89 -19.43 -4.61
C THR A 295 -15.90 -19.10 -5.69
N LYS A 296 -16.88 -18.24 -5.40
CA LYS A 296 -17.98 -17.87 -6.27
C LYS A 296 -18.30 -16.39 -6.10
N ILE A 297 -18.54 -15.71 -7.24
CA ILE A 297 -19.04 -14.33 -7.31
C ILE A 297 -20.13 -14.24 -8.36
N GLU A 298 -21.25 -13.63 -7.99
CA GLU A 298 -22.30 -13.19 -8.90
C GLU A 298 -22.46 -11.69 -8.75
N LEU A 299 -22.10 -10.94 -9.78
CA LEU A 299 -22.18 -9.48 -9.77
C LEU A 299 -23.58 -9.02 -10.22
N PRO A 300 -24.16 -7.99 -9.57
CA PRO A 300 -25.50 -7.51 -9.88
C PRO A 300 -25.54 -6.73 -11.21
N ASP A 301 -26.69 -6.75 -11.87
CA ASP A 301 -26.86 -6.24 -13.24
C ASP A 301 -26.72 -4.71 -13.38
N LYS A 302 -26.75 -3.94 -12.28
CA LYS A 302 -26.54 -2.49 -12.34
C LYS A 302 -25.06 -2.07 -12.43
N LEU A 303 -24.13 -3.01 -12.20
CA LEU A 303 -22.71 -2.71 -12.37
C LEU A 303 -22.36 -2.57 -13.85
N GLU A 304 -21.77 -1.45 -14.22
CA GLU A 304 -21.31 -1.20 -15.59
C GLU A 304 -19.82 -1.49 -15.78
N GLU A 305 -19.04 -1.61 -14.69
CA GLU A 305 -17.60 -1.89 -14.74
C GLU A 305 -17.16 -2.83 -13.62
N VAL A 306 -16.16 -3.66 -13.91
CA VAL A 306 -15.34 -4.32 -12.87
C VAL A 306 -14.03 -3.55 -12.79
N PRO A 307 -13.76 -2.85 -11.69
CA PRO A 307 -12.64 -1.93 -11.60
C PRO A 307 -11.30 -2.65 -11.51
N SER A 308 -10.22 -1.86 -11.67
CA SER A 308 -8.84 -2.34 -11.62
C SER A 308 -8.56 -3.09 -10.33
N TYR A 309 -7.90 -4.25 -10.47
CA TYR A 309 -7.50 -5.14 -9.37
C TYR A 309 -8.66 -5.64 -8.48
N CYS A 310 -9.92 -5.50 -8.87
CA CYS A 310 -11.08 -5.77 -8.00
C CYS A 310 -11.01 -7.15 -7.32
N PHE A 311 -10.77 -8.21 -8.09
CA PHE A 311 -10.63 -9.59 -7.63
C PHE A 311 -9.23 -10.17 -7.87
N HIS A 312 -8.23 -9.29 -7.96
CA HIS A 312 -6.84 -9.72 -8.14
C HIS A 312 -6.39 -10.60 -6.97
N GLU A 313 -5.77 -11.74 -7.29
CA GLU A 313 -5.35 -12.76 -6.31
C GLU A 313 -6.48 -13.35 -5.46
N CYS A 314 -7.73 -13.33 -5.94
CA CYS A 314 -8.77 -14.21 -5.44
C CYS A 314 -8.50 -15.64 -5.94
N ILE A 315 -7.43 -16.26 -5.41
CA ILE A 315 -6.79 -17.46 -5.97
C ILE A 315 -7.67 -18.72 -5.94
N ASN A 316 -8.83 -18.71 -5.31
CA ASN A 316 -9.78 -19.81 -5.30
C ASN A 316 -11.09 -19.48 -6.01
N LEU A 317 -11.25 -18.29 -6.60
CA LEU A 317 -12.44 -17.92 -7.37
C LEU A 317 -12.56 -18.78 -8.64
N LYS A 318 -13.56 -19.66 -8.65
CA LYS A 318 -13.82 -20.62 -9.73
C LYS A 318 -15.05 -20.27 -10.56
N PHE A 319 -16.07 -19.74 -9.93
CA PHE A 319 -17.33 -19.38 -10.56
C PHE A 319 -17.50 -17.86 -10.57
N LEU A 320 -17.70 -17.30 -11.76
CA LEU A 320 -17.90 -15.87 -11.96
C LEU A 320 -19.06 -15.65 -12.92
N LYS A 321 -20.08 -14.90 -12.45
CA LYS A 321 -21.16 -14.39 -13.30
C LYS A 321 -21.01 -12.87 -13.42
N LEU A 322 -20.82 -12.39 -14.65
CA LEU A 322 -20.75 -10.97 -14.97
C LEU A 322 -22.15 -10.37 -15.17
N PRO A 323 -22.34 -9.07 -14.89
CA PRO A 323 -23.58 -8.33 -15.16
C PRO A 323 -23.91 -8.32 -16.65
N SER A 324 -25.20 -8.41 -17.00
CA SER A 324 -25.63 -8.33 -18.41
C SER A 324 -25.37 -6.97 -19.07
N ASN A 325 -25.31 -5.89 -18.26
CA ASN A 325 -25.07 -4.52 -18.71
C ASN A 325 -23.59 -4.06 -18.58
N LEU A 326 -22.69 -4.99 -18.28
CA LEU A 326 -21.28 -4.67 -18.08
C LEU A 326 -20.68 -4.06 -19.35
N LYS A 327 -19.97 -2.94 -19.22
CA LYS A 327 -19.29 -2.21 -20.29
C LYS A 327 -17.77 -2.41 -20.27
N ALA A 328 -17.17 -2.50 -19.08
CA ALA A 328 -15.74 -2.55 -18.93
C ALA A 328 -15.27 -3.60 -17.93
N ILE A 329 -14.14 -4.25 -18.25
CA ILE A 329 -13.32 -5.04 -17.34
C ILE A 329 -11.96 -4.38 -17.31
N GLU A 330 -11.63 -3.79 -16.17
CA GLU A 330 -10.46 -2.93 -16.01
C GLU A 330 -9.17 -3.73 -15.74
N TYR A 331 -8.05 -3.03 -15.61
CA TYR A 331 -6.70 -3.56 -15.47
C TYR A 331 -6.59 -4.59 -14.34
N SER A 332 -6.08 -5.78 -14.64
CA SER A 332 -5.85 -6.87 -13.67
C SER A 332 -7.09 -7.28 -12.84
N ALA A 333 -8.30 -7.00 -13.29
CA ALA A 333 -9.53 -7.19 -12.51
C ALA A 333 -9.71 -8.60 -11.94
N PHE A 334 -9.35 -9.65 -12.68
CA PHE A 334 -9.44 -11.07 -12.30
C PHE A 334 -8.09 -11.79 -12.31
N ASN A 335 -6.99 -11.05 -12.28
CA ASN A 335 -5.66 -11.62 -12.35
C ASN A 335 -5.43 -12.68 -11.26
N ARG A 336 -4.85 -13.83 -11.64
CA ARG A 336 -4.55 -14.99 -10.77
C ARG A 336 -5.77 -15.65 -10.10
N THR A 337 -6.97 -15.56 -10.71
CA THR A 337 -8.13 -16.36 -10.28
C THR A 337 -8.11 -17.76 -10.87
N LYS A 338 -9.00 -18.65 -10.36
CA LYS A 338 -9.17 -20.03 -10.86
C LYS A 338 -10.46 -20.22 -11.68
N ILE A 339 -11.01 -19.16 -12.25
CA ILE A 339 -12.17 -19.28 -13.14
C ILE A 339 -11.84 -20.23 -14.28
N SER A 340 -12.77 -21.13 -14.63
CA SER A 340 -12.59 -22.13 -15.69
C SER A 340 -13.32 -21.76 -16.99
N GLU A 341 -14.37 -21.00 -16.85
CA GLU A 341 -15.19 -20.51 -17.96
C GLU A 341 -15.75 -19.13 -17.62
N ILE A 342 -16.00 -18.32 -18.63
CA ILE A 342 -16.62 -17.01 -18.47
C ILE A 342 -17.45 -16.67 -19.72
N LYS A 343 -18.62 -16.08 -19.48
CA LYS A 343 -19.39 -15.43 -20.53
C LYS A 343 -19.16 -13.92 -20.46
N ILE A 344 -18.64 -13.33 -21.52
CA ILE A 344 -18.44 -11.89 -21.67
C ILE A 344 -19.66 -11.31 -22.38
N PRO A 345 -20.45 -10.45 -21.72
CA PRO A 345 -21.66 -9.86 -22.30
C PRO A 345 -21.40 -9.09 -23.61
N GLU A 346 -22.42 -8.98 -24.44
CA GLU A 346 -22.38 -8.22 -25.71
C GLU A 346 -22.11 -6.72 -25.49
N THR A 347 -22.46 -6.19 -24.31
CA THR A 347 -22.27 -4.79 -23.91
C THR A 347 -20.82 -4.44 -23.60
N VAL A 348 -19.96 -5.45 -23.32
CA VAL A 348 -18.55 -5.20 -22.99
C VAL A 348 -17.81 -4.71 -24.21
N ASN A 349 -17.33 -3.47 -24.12
CA ASN A 349 -16.58 -2.81 -25.19
C ASN A 349 -15.13 -2.48 -24.78
N LYS A 350 -14.77 -2.71 -23.49
CA LYS A 350 -13.44 -2.47 -22.96
C LYS A 350 -13.00 -3.65 -22.09
N ILE A 351 -11.86 -4.26 -22.43
CA ILE A 351 -11.13 -5.21 -21.60
C ILE A 351 -9.69 -4.71 -21.55
N GLU A 352 -9.23 -4.35 -20.37
CA GLU A 352 -7.87 -3.83 -20.18
C GLU A 352 -6.84 -4.95 -20.04
N ASP A 353 -5.56 -4.54 -20.10
CA ASP A 353 -4.45 -5.44 -20.05
C ASP A 353 -4.41 -6.18 -18.71
N TYR A 354 -3.92 -7.40 -18.73
CA TYR A 354 -3.81 -8.31 -17.58
C TYR A 354 -5.15 -8.67 -16.90
N ALA A 355 -6.32 -8.27 -17.41
CA ALA A 355 -7.62 -8.55 -16.79
C ALA A 355 -7.78 -10.01 -16.35
N PHE A 356 -7.31 -10.97 -17.16
CA PHE A 356 -7.35 -12.41 -16.92
C PHE A 356 -5.96 -13.05 -16.79
N ASN A 357 -4.90 -12.25 -16.60
CA ASN A 357 -3.55 -12.80 -16.52
C ASN A 357 -3.42 -13.76 -15.31
N GLY A 358 -2.74 -14.88 -15.51
CA GLY A 358 -2.59 -15.88 -14.45
C GLY A 358 -3.87 -16.70 -14.16
N CYS A 359 -4.97 -16.53 -14.89
CA CYS A 359 -6.16 -17.40 -14.83
C CYS A 359 -5.85 -18.76 -15.45
N SER A 360 -5.03 -19.57 -14.77
CA SER A 360 -4.47 -20.82 -15.33
C SER A 360 -5.50 -21.89 -15.68
N ASN A 361 -6.72 -21.77 -15.15
CA ASN A 361 -7.81 -22.72 -15.39
C ASN A 361 -8.79 -22.24 -16.47
N LEU A 362 -8.69 -20.99 -16.96
CA LEU A 362 -9.63 -20.44 -17.92
C LEU A 362 -9.41 -21.07 -19.29
N GLU A 363 -10.35 -21.91 -19.69
CA GLU A 363 -10.31 -22.68 -20.93
C GLU A 363 -11.39 -22.27 -21.94
N SER A 364 -12.49 -21.70 -21.45
CA SER A 364 -13.65 -21.32 -22.26
C SER A 364 -14.04 -19.87 -22.03
N ILE A 365 -14.14 -19.12 -23.12
CA ILE A 365 -14.63 -17.73 -23.12
C ILE A 365 -15.79 -17.68 -24.13
N ASP A 366 -17.01 -17.53 -23.61
CA ASP A 366 -18.22 -17.34 -24.44
C ASP A 366 -18.35 -15.85 -24.77
N LEU A 367 -18.26 -15.56 -26.08
CA LEU A 367 -18.41 -14.22 -26.66
C LEU A 367 -19.71 -14.11 -27.48
N THR A 368 -20.69 -15.00 -27.23
CA THR A 368 -21.96 -14.96 -27.97
C THR A 368 -22.63 -13.59 -27.85
N GLY A 369 -22.81 -12.91 -28.98
CA GLY A 369 -23.37 -11.56 -29.08
C GLY A 369 -22.31 -10.44 -29.03
N ASN A 370 -21.12 -10.69 -28.50
CA ASN A 370 -20.07 -9.66 -28.44
C ASN A 370 -19.35 -9.53 -29.78
N SER A 371 -19.38 -8.33 -30.37
CA SER A 371 -18.76 -8.02 -31.67
C SER A 371 -17.38 -7.33 -31.54
N LYS A 372 -16.90 -7.10 -30.30
CA LYS A 372 -15.66 -6.36 -30.05
C LYS A 372 -14.45 -7.26 -29.84
N TYR A 373 -14.68 -8.51 -29.46
CA TYR A 373 -13.63 -9.45 -29.11
C TYR A 373 -13.79 -10.78 -29.86
N ILE A 374 -12.68 -11.47 -30.02
CA ILE A 374 -12.61 -12.83 -30.56
C ILE A 374 -11.81 -13.72 -29.60
N TYR A 375 -12.16 -15.00 -29.57
CA TYR A 375 -11.41 -16.03 -28.85
C TYR A 375 -11.04 -17.13 -29.84
N GLU A 376 -9.79 -17.09 -30.32
CA GLU A 376 -9.26 -18.01 -31.34
C GLU A 376 -7.95 -18.62 -30.86
N ASN A 377 -7.75 -19.91 -31.11
CA ASN A 377 -6.53 -20.62 -30.72
C ASN A 377 -6.14 -20.36 -29.25
N GLY A 378 -7.13 -20.36 -28.34
CA GLY A 378 -6.92 -20.12 -26.95
C GLY A 378 -6.49 -18.68 -26.57
N MET A 379 -6.60 -17.73 -27.49
CA MET A 379 -6.24 -16.33 -27.28
C MET A 379 -7.48 -15.43 -27.35
N LEU A 380 -7.65 -14.58 -26.33
CA LEU A 380 -8.63 -13.50 -26.33
C LEU A 380 -7.98 -12.24 -26.90
N MET A 381 -8.58 -11.66 -27.89
CA MET A 381 -8.08 -10.48 -28.61
C MET A 381 -9.24 -9.55 -28.97
N PRO A 382 -9.01 -8.23 -29.12
CA PRO A 382 -9.93 -7.38 -29.88
C PRO A 382 -10.08 -7.88 -31.32
N VAL A 383 -11.21 -7.56 -31.96
CA VAL A 383 -11.45 -7.93 -33.39
C VAL A 383 -10.39 -7.36 -34.32
N GLU A 384 -9.83 -6.21 -34.00
CA GLU A 384 -8.73 -5.56 -34.72
C GLU A 384 -7.42 -6.35 -34.66
N LYS A 385 -7.32 -7.36 -33.82
CA LYS A 385 -6.12 -8.21 -33.60
C LYS A 385 -4.83 -7.42 -33.38
N ASN A 386 -4.90 -6.29 -32.67
CA ASN A 386 -3.72 -5.44 -32.41
C ASN A 386 -2.99 -5.79 -31.11
N LYS A 387 -3.63 -6.52 -30.20
CA LYS A 387 -3.03 -7.00 -28.94
C LYS A 387 -3.67 -8.32 -28.47
N VAL A 388 -2.94 -9.07 -27.65
CA VAL A 388 -3.45 -10.25 -26.96
C VAL A 388 -3.80 -9.85 -25.53
N LEU A 389 -5.00 -10.20 -25.04
CA LEU A 389 -5.47 -9.87 -23.70
C LEU A 389 -5.34 -11.05 -22.73
N PHE A 390 -5.43 -12.28 -23.25
CA PHE A 390 -5.30 -13.51 -22.47
C PHE A 390 -4.88 -14.67 -23.36
N ILE A 391 -4.17 -15.64 -22.81
CA ILE A 391 -3.80 -16.89 -23.46
C ILE A 391 -4.14 -18.07 -22.55
N SER A 392 -4.92 -19.01 -23.05
CA SER A 392 -5.33 -20.21 -22.32
C SER A 392 -4.15 -21.14 -22.03
N SER A 393 -4.04 -21.59 -20.80
CA SER A 393 -3.05 -22.59 -20.38
C SER A 393 -3.18 -23.91 -21.12
N LYS A 394 -4.40 -24.32 -21.47
CA LYS A 394 -4.67 -25.54 -22.24
C LYS A 394 -4.05 -25.44 -23.64
N TYR A 395 -4.26 -24.32 -24.32
CA TYR A 395 -3.65 -24.08 -25.63
C TYR A 395 -2.12 -24.11 -25.52
N MET A 396 -1.54 -23.35 -24.57
CA MET A 396 -0.10 -23.27 -24.40
C MET A 396 0.54 -24.63 -24.11
N LYS A 397 -0.12 -25.49 -23.33
CA LYS A 397 0.36 -26.86 -23.04
C LYS A 397 0.26 -27.81 -24.24
N SER A 398 -0.56 -27.51 -25.24
CA SER A 398 -0.78 -28.35 -26.42
C SER A 398 0.20 -28.10 -27.57
N ILE A 399 0.99 -27.03 -27.49
CA ILE A 399 1.89 -26.59 -28.56
C ILE A 399 3.36 -26.59 -28.09
N THR A 400 4.29 -26.70 -29.04
CA THR A 400 5.72 -26.52 -28.80
C THR A 400 6.28 -25.29 -29.51
N THR A 401 5.56 -24.77 -30.48
CA THR A 401 5.84 -23.51 -31.17
C THR A 401 4.75 -22.50 -30.85
N PHE A 402 5.09 -21.38 -30.26
CA PHE A 402 4.17 -20.29 -30.05
C PHE A 402 4.37 -19.22 -31.12
N ALA A 403 3.36 -19.02 -31.96
CA ALA A 403 3.34 -17.95 -32.97
C ALA A 403 2.47 -16.81 -32.44
N ILE A 404 3.08 -15.63 -32.27
CA ILE A 404 2.33 -14.40 -32.03
C ILE A 404 1.55 -14.10 -33.30
N PRO A 405 0.21 -13.89 -33.25
CA PRO A 405 -0.61 -13.68 -34.44
C PRO A 405 -0.20 -12.43 -35.24
N GLU A 406 -0.35 -12.50 -36.57
CA GLU A 406 -0.24 -11.29 -37.41
C GLU A 406 -1.34 -10.28 -37.04
N GLY A 407 -1.01 -9.00 -37.11
CA GLY A 407 -1.82 -7.89 -36.64
C GLY A 407 -1.44 -7.43 -35.22
N ILE A 408 -0.88 -8.31 -34.39
CA ILE A 408 -0.41 -7.93 -33.06
C ILE A 408 0.77 -6.95 -33.20
N THR A 409 0.62 -5.78 -32.58
CA THR A 409 1.66 -4.74 -32.56
C THR A 409 2.43 -4.72 -31.25
N ASN A 410 1.77 -5.06 -30.11
CA ASN A 410 2.36 -5.11 -28.79
C ASN A 410 2.12 -6.48 -28.15
N PHE A 411 3.17 -7.09 -27.61
CA PHE A 411 3.08 -8.35 -26.89
C PHE A 411 3.92 -8.31 -25.60
N ASP A 412 3.25 -8.36 -24.46
CA ASP A 412 3.87 -8.27 -23.13
C ASP A 412 3.36 -9.33 -22.14
N ILE A 413 2.54 -10.28 -22.63
CA ILE A 413 2.03 -11.36 -21.79
C ILE A 413 3.15 -12.36 -21.48
N GLY A 414 3.43 -12.54 -20.18
CA GLY A 414 4.43 -13.50 -19.73
C GLY A 414 3.99 -14.94 -19.93
N ILE A 415 4.77 -15.72 -20.69
CA ILE A 415 4.56 -17.15 -20.93
C ILE A 415 5.68 -18.02 -20.33
N THR A 416 6.42 -17.50 -19.37
CA THR A 416 7.61 -18.12 -18.78
C THR A 416 7.37 -19.49 -18.14
N SER A 417 6.15 -19.78 -17.70
CA SER A 417 5.77 -21.04 -17.03
C SER A 417 5.56 -22.23 -18.00
N TYR A 418 5.52 -21.98 -19.32
CA TYR A 418 5.23 -23.01 -20.32
C TYR A 418 6.50 -23.63 -20.87
N THR A 419 7.10 -24.56 -20.14
CA THR A 419 8.38 -25.19 -20.45
C THR A 419 8.36 -26.14 -21.66
N ASN A 420 7.18 -26.45 -22.19
CA ASN A 420 7.01 -27.20 -23.44
C ASN A 420 7.25 -26.35 -24.71
N ILE A 421 7.22 -25.01 -24.58
CA ILE A 421 7.48 -24.12 -25.73
C ILE A 421 8.98 -24.03 -25.95
N ASN A 422 9.41 -24.37 -27.16
CA ASN A 422 10.83 -24.32 -27.57
C ASN A 422 11.09 -23.40 -28.76
N LYS A 423 10.05 -22.94 -29.46
CA LYS A 423 10.15 -22.00 -30.59
C LYS A 423 9.14 -20.87 -30.47
N ILE A 424 9.60 -19.65 -30.76
CA ILE A 424 8.77 -18.45 -30.88
C ILE A 424 8.80 -17.95 -32.32
N LYS A 425 7.63 -17.57 -32.84
CA LYS A 425 7.51 -16.83 -34.10
C LYS A 425 6.98 -15.44 -33.85
N ILE A 426 7.72 -14.44 -34.27
CA ILE A 426 7.43 -13.02 -34.15
C ILE A 426 6.88 -12.52 -35.49
N PRO A 427 5.65 -11.95 -35.53
CA PRO A 427 5.03 -11.50 -36.79
C PRO A 427 5.68 -10.24 -37.36
N ALA A 428 5.42 -9.98 -38.63
CA ALA A 428 5.90 -8.76 -39.29
C ALA A 428 5.35 -7.47 -38.67
N THR A 429 4.18 -7.54 -38.05
CA THR A 429 3.46 -6.40 -37.46
C THR A 429 3.92 -6.00 -36.06
N LEU A 430 4.70 -6.84 -35.36
CA LEU A 430 5.11 -6.57 -33.98
C LEU A 430 6.11 -5.43 -33.90
N VAL A 431 5.82 -4.40 -33.08
CA VAL A 431 6.70 -3.24 -32.84
C VAL A 431 7.09 -3.08 -31.37
N SER A 432 6.41 -3.77 -30.45
CA SER A 432 6.76 -3.75 -29.03
C SER A 432 6.72 -5.15 -28.43
N LEU A 433 7.75 -5.49 -27.66
CA LEU A 433 7.90 -6.79 -27.02
C LEU A 433 8.36 -6.61 -25.57
N GLY A 434 7.64 -7.20 -24.62
CA GLY A 434 7.98 -7.21 -23.22
C GLY A 434 9.33 -7.88 -22.93
N GLU A 435 9.95 -7.55 -21.80
CA GLU A 435 11.20 -8.17 -21.35
C GLU A 435 10.89 -9.38 -20.45
N GLY A 436 11.73 -10.43 -20.51
CA GLY A 436 11.60 -11.61 -19.65
C GLY A 436 10.33 -12.44 -19.80
N ILE A 437 9.54 -12.24 -20.86
CA ILE A 437 8.22 -12.84 -21.01
C ILE A 437 8.24 -14.29 -21.52
N PHE A 438 9.36 -14.76 -22.09
CA PHE A 438 9.45 -16.09 -22.68
C PHE A 438 10.10 -17.12 -21.75
N PRO A 439 9.74 -18.43 -21.86
CA PRO A 439 10.35 -19.47 -21.06
C PRO A 439 11.83 -19.72 -21.40
N ARG A 440 12.57 -20.23 -20.42
CA ARG A 440 14.01 -20.58 -20.62
C ARG A 440 14.23 -21.78 -21.55
N THR A 441 13.19 -22.46 -21.93
CA THR A 441 13.23 -23.63 -22.85
C THR A 441 13.32 -23.25 -24.32
N ILE A 442 13.16 -21.97 -24.66
CA ILE A 442 13.26 -21.50 -26.04
C ILE A 442 14.63 -21.85 -26.62
N ALA A 443 14.59 -22.51 -27.78
CA ALA A 443 15.76 -22.89 -28.55
C ALA A 443 15.84 -22.16 -29.89
N GLU A 444 14.72 -21.60 -30.35
CA GLU A 444 14.62 -20.93 -31.64
C GLU A 444 13.69 -19.73 -31.58
N VAL A 445 14.15 -18.60 -32.13
CA VAL A 445 13.33 -17.39 -32.34
C VAL A 445 13.37 -17.03 -33.82
N GLU A 446 12.20 -17.11 -34.46
CA GLU A 446 12.00 -16.74 -35.86
C GLU A 446 11.29 -15.38 -35.92
N VAL A 447 11.84 -14.43 -36.63
CA VAL A 447 11.19 -13.15 -36.95
C VAL A 447 10.73 -13.19 -38.39
N THR A 448 9.44 -12.98 -38.64
CA THR A 448 8.85 -12.98 -39.99
C THR A 448 9.51 -11.89 -40.84
N GLU A 449 9.81 -12.22 -42.08
CA GLU A 449 10.34 -11.29 -43.07
C GLU A 449 9.46 -10.04 -43.18
N GLY A 450 10.07 -8.88 -43.31
CA GLY A 450 9.34 -7.60 -43.34
C GLY A 450 9.11 -6.96 -41.96
N ASN A 451 9.43 -7.63 -40.86
CA ASN A 451 9.35 -6.94 -39.55
C ASN A 451 10.31 -5.73 -39.54
N SER A 452 9.76 -4.53 -39.28
CA SER A 452 10.50 -3.28 -39.30
C SER A 452 11.35 -3.06 -38.03
N LYS A 453 10.96 -3.67 -36.91
CA LYS A 453 11.51 -3.41 -35.58
C LYS A 453 12.52 -4.47 -35.14
N PHE A 454 12.21 -5.74 -35.33
CA PHE A 454 12.98 -6.85 -34.80
C PHE A 454 13.75 -7.63 -35.87
N LEU A 455 14.85 -8.22 -35.45
CA LEU A 455 15.66 -9.16 -36.23
C LEU A 455 16.07 -10.32 -35.30
N SER A 456 16.04 -11.54 -35.80
CA SER A 456 16.64 -12.69 -35.14
C SER A 456 17.80 -13.23 -35.99
N GLU A 457 18.97 -13.32 -35.40
CA GLU A 457 20.16 -13.89 -36.03
C GLU A 457 20.91 -14.74 -35.01
N ASN A 458 21.25 -15.98 -35.37
CA ASN A 458 21.89 -16.96 -34.49
C ASN A 458 21.12 -17.16 -33.15
N ASN A 459 19.82 -17.12 -33.19
CA ASN A 459 18.91 -17.15 -32.02
C ASN A 459 19.15 -16.02 -31.01
N ILE A 460 19.60 -14.87 -31.50
CA ILE A 460 19.70 -13.63 -30.73
C ILE A 460 18.70 -12.65 -31.33
N LEU A 461 17.80 -12.13 -30.49
CA LEU A 461 16.78 -11.17 -30.86
C LEU A 461 17.25 -9.75 -30.63
N TYR A 462 17.22 -8.95 -31.65
CA TYR A 462 17.64 -7.54 -31.66
C TYR A 462 16.46 -6.61 -31.96
N ASP A 463 16.50 -5.44 -31.35
CA ASP A 463 15.71 -4.28 -31.75
C ASP A 463 16.58 -3.41 -32.70
N LYS A 464 16.16 -3.31 -33.94
CA LYS A 464 16.93 -2.62 -35.00
C LYS A 464 16.98 -1.11 -34.83
N GLU A 465 15.89 -0.52 -34.30
CA GLU A 465 15.77 0.93 -34.12
C GLU A 465 16.60 1.42 -32.93
N THR A 466 16.51 0.73 -31.81
CA THR A 466 17.22 1.09 -30.58
C THR A 466 18.61 0.46 -30.51
N LYS A 467 19.00 -0.31 -31.53
CA LYS A 467 20.26 -1.07 -31.58
C LYS A 467 20.50 -1.89 -30.31
N ARG A 468 19.42 -2.48 -29.79
CA ARG A 468 19.39 -3.16 -28.51
C ARG A 468 19.30 -4.67 -28.70
N LEU A 469 20.16 -5.41 -28.00
CA LEU A 469 19.97 -6.84 -27.81
C LEU A 469 18.84 -7.04 -26.79
N LYS A 470 17.77 -7.69 -27.22
CA LYS A 470 16.59 -7.96 -26.37
C LYS A 470 16.73 -9.28 -25.60
N MET A 471 17.09 -10.36 -26.32
CA MET A 471 17.17 -11.71 -25.73
C MET A 471 18.14 -12.58 -26.51
N CYS A 472 18.95 -13.38 -25.81
CA CYS A 472 19.84 -14.37 -26.39
C CYS A 472 19.36 -15.78 -26.06
N TYR A 473 18.97 -16.53 -27.07
CA TYR A 473 18.56 -17.94 -27.01
C TYR A 473 19.63 -18.88 -27.60
N SER A 474 20.78 -18.36 -27.95
CA SER A 474 21.88 -19.15 -28.50
C SER A 474 22.26 -20.30 -27.59
N LYS A 475 22.52 -21.46 -28.16
CA LYS A 475 23.03 -22.65 -27.46
C LYS A 475 24.54 -22.81 -27.64
N GLU A 476 25.17 -21.84 -28.29
CA GLU A 476 26.63 -21.83 -28.45
C GLU A 476 27.34 -21.57 -27.12
N GLN A 477 28.54 -22.14 -27.00
CA GLN A 477 29.37 -21.92 -25.83
C GLN A 477 30.07 -20.55 -25.88
N ASN A 478 30.44 -20.10 -27.08
CA ASN A 478 31.11 -18.82 -27.29
C ASN A 478 30.19 -17.91 -28.10
N ILE A 479 29.70 -16.88 -27.46
CA ILE A 479 28.73 -15.94 -28.04
C ILE A 479 29.48 -14.64 -28.37
N LYS A 480 29.43 -14.23 -29.63
CA LYS A 480 29.95 -12.93 -30.08
C LYS A 480 28.84 -11.98 -30.42
N ILE A 481 28.83 -10.82 -29.76
CA ILE A 481 27.85 -9.77 -30.05
C ILE A 481 28.36 -8.96 -31.24
N GLN A 482 27.51 -8.83 -32.25
CA GLN A 482 27.84 -8.19 -33.52
C GLN A 482 28.07 -6.69 -33.38
N GLU A 483 28.84 -6.13 -34.30
CA GLU A 483 28.98 -4.68 -34.48
C GLU A 483 27.60 -4.06 -34.84
N GLY A 484 27.40 -2.84 -34.34
CA GLY A 484 26.16 -2.10 -34.54
C GLY A 484 25.14 -2.23 -33.38
N ILE A 485 25.35 -3.16 -32.45
CA ILE A 485 24.57 -3.22 -31.20
C ILE A 485 25.20 -2.26 -30.20
N GLU A 486 24.42 -1.33 -29.68
CA GLU A 486 24.89 -0.30 -28.74
C GLU A 486 24.43 -0.57 -27.29
N VAL A 487 23.30 -1.24 -27.09
CA VAL A 487 22.71 -1.46 -25.76
C VAL A 487 22.42 -2.95 -25.54
N ILE A 488 22.83 -3.46 -24.39
CA ILE A 488 22.45 -4.80 -23.94
C ILE A 488 21.29 -4.69 -22.96
N GLY A 489 20.16 -5.32 -23.28
CA GLY A 489 18.94 -5.30 -22.49
C GLY A 489 19.06 -6.00 -21.14
N GLY A 490 18.22 -5.65 -20.18
CA GLY A 490 18.13 -6.39 -18.92
C GLY A 490 17.68 -7.84 -19.14
N GLU A 491 18.23 -8.76 -18.36
CA GLU A 491 17.95 -10.21 -18.43
C GLU A 491 18.24 -10.86 -19.81
N SER A 492 18.91 -10.15 -20.72
CA SER A 492 19.00 -10.60 -22.12
C SER A 492 19.77 -11.89 -22.34
N PHE A 493 20.69 -12.28 -21.44
CA PHE A 493 21.39 -13.56 -21.50
C PHE A 493 20.80 -14.63 -20.57
N ARG A 494 19.73 -14.36 -19.87
CA ARG A 494 19.08 -15.30 -18.94
C ARG A 494 18.76 -16.66 -19.57
N GLN A 495 18.64 -16.72 -20.90
CA GLN A 495 18.33 -17.92 -21.66
C GLN A 495 19.58 -18.59 -22.26
N ALA A 496 20.75 -17.94 -22.20
CA ALA A 496 22.01 -18.46 -22.75
C ALA A 496 22.67 -19.47 -21.78
N THR A 497 21.95 -20.54 -21.44
CA THR A 497 22.34 -21.51 -20.40
C THR A 497 23.56 -22.36 -20.75
N ASN A 498 24.00 -22.38 -22.00
CA ASN A 498 25.19 -23.13 -22.46
C ASN A 498 26.40 -22.21 -22.66
N ALA A 499 26.24 -20.88 -22.57
CA ALA A 499 27.31 -19.95 -22.78
C ALA A 499 28.44 -20.14 -21.77
N VAL A 500 29.65 -20.22 -22.25
CA VAL A 500 30.91 -20.29 -21.50
C VAL A 500 31.65 -18.95 -21.59
N GLU A 501 31.60 -18.32 -22.76
CA GLU A 501 32.23 -17.05 -23.02
C GLU A 501 31.32 -16.12 -23.83
N ILE A 502 31.30 -14.83 -23.48
CA ILE A 502 30.59 -13.77 -24.22
C ILE A 502 31.56 -12.66 -24.55
N ASP A 503 31.70 -12.38 -25.84
CA ASP A 503 32.50 -11.29 -26.37
C ASP A 503 31.60 -10.14 -26.85
N PHE A 504 31.75 -8.97 -26.25
CA PHE A 504 31.03 -7.76 -26.68
C PHE A 504 31.86 -6.98 -27.69
N SER A 505 31.21 -6.62 -28.79
CA SER A 505 31.83 -5.74 -29.81
C SER A 505 32.11 -4.33 -29.26
N ASP A 506 32.97 -3.61 -29.96
CA ASP A 506 33.29 -2.22 -29.61
C ASP A 506 32.13 -1.24 -29.79
N SER A 507 31.08 -1.61 -30.53
CA SER A 507 29.87 -0.80 -30.67
C SER A 507 29.03 -0.73 -29.42
N VAL A 508 29.17 -1.69 -28.48
CA VAL A 508 28.38 -1.71 -27.24
C VAL A 508 28.84 -0.61 -26.30
N THR A 509 27.90 0.25 -25.91
CA THR A 509 28.12 1.39 -25.02
C THR A 509 27.47 1.28 -23.66
N ALA A 510 26.39 0.44 -23.54
CA ALA A 510 25.59 0.34 -22.32
C ALA A 510 25.19 -1.09 -21.99
N LEU A 511 25.30 -1.44 -20.71
CA LEU A 511 24.77 -2.67 -20.12
C LEU A 511 23.66 -2.33 -19.12
N SER A 512 22.46 -2.88 -19.31
CA SER A 512 21.34 -2.76 -18.38
C SER A 512 21.51 -3.69 -17.17
N GLY A 513 20.69 -3.53 -16.13
CA GLY A 513 20.73 -4.39 -14.94
C GLY A 513 20.37 -5.85 -15.23
N GLN A 514 20.89 -6.78 -14.43
CA GLN A 514 20.59 -8.22 -14.45
C GLN A 514 20.85 -8.95 -15.79
N VAL A 515 21.74 -8.43 -16.61
CA VAL A 515 22.03 -8.95 -17.96
C VAL A 515 22.39 -10.45 -17.94
N PHE A 516 23.15 -10.91 -16.93
CA PHE A 516 23.67 -12.27 -16.82
C PHE A 516 22.97 -13.12 -15.76
N ASP A 517 21.78 -12.74 -15.32
CA ASP A 517 21.03 -13.50 -14.29
C ASP A 517 20.88 -14.97 -14.70
N GLY A 518 21.31 -15.89 -13.83
CA GLY A 518 21.18 -17.33 -14.03
C GLY A 518 22.13 -17.96 -15.06
N CYS A 519 23.14 -17.24 -15.56
CA CYS A 519 24.16 -17.77 -16.48
C CYS A 519 25.21 -18.62 -15.73
N SER A 520 24.81 -19.75 -15.15
CA SER A 520 25.66 -20.56 -14.27
C SER A 520 26.85 -21.25 -14.95
N THR A 521 26.82 -21.40 -16.27
CA THR A 521 27.89 -22.03 -17.08
C THR A 521 28.94 -21.03 -17.55
N LEU A 522 28.64 -19.73 -17.48
CA LEU A 522 29.48 -18.65 -17.98
C LEU A 522 30.77 -18.54 -17.15
N LYS A 523 31.92 -18.51 -17.83
CA LYS A 523 33.26 -18.40 -17.24
C LYS A 523 33.96 -17.11 -17.58
N GLN A 524 33.66 -16.51 -18.73
CA GLN A 524 34.35 -15.33 -19.22
C GLN A 524 33.39 -14.36 -19.89
N ILE A 525 33.53 -13.08 -19.56
CA ILE A 525 32.84 -11.94 -20.19
C ILE A 525 33.88 -10.93 -20.61
N ASN A 526 33.94 -10.65 -21.92
CA ASN A 526 34.88 -9.69 -22.49
C ASN A 526 34.15 -8.44 -22.97
N LEU A 527 34.34 -7.32 -22.27
CA LEU A 527 33.68 -6.05 -22.54
C LEU A 527 34.52 -5.20 -23.51
N GLY A 528 33.86 -4.58 -24.51
CA GLY A 528 34.45 -3.74 -25.51
C GLY A 528 34.96 -2.39 -24.95
N LYS A 529 35.70 -1.67 -25.81
CA LYS A 529 36.38 -0.41 -25.41
C LYS A 529 35.44 0.77 -25.22
N ASN A 530 34.23 0.77 -25.82
CA ASN A 530 33.34 1.93 -25.80
C ASN A 530 32.25 1.85 -24.73
N ILE A 531 32.29 0.87 -23.84
CA ILE A 531 31.38 0.81 -22.71
C ILE A 531 31.51 2.11 -21.88
N SER A 532 30.41 2.84 -21.76
CA SER A 532 30.31 4.11 -21.03
C SER A 532 29.27 4.11 -19.93
N TYR A 533 28.34 3.13 -19.95
CA TYR A 533 27.33 2.94 -18.92
C TYR A 533 27.22 1.47 -18.53
N ILE A 534 27.33 1.22 -17.24
CA ILE A 534 27.09 -0.09 -16.62
C ILE A 534 26.11 0.15 -15.48
N ASP A 535 24.92 -0.49 -15.56
CA ASP A 535 23.94 -0.39 -14.49
C ASP A 535 24.50 -0.96 -13.18
N PRO A 536 24.41 -0.25 -12.05
CA PRO A 536 24.87 -0.75 -10.75
C PRO A 536 24.26 -2.08 -10.32
N ILE A 537 23.06 -2.42 -10.84
CA ILE A 537 22.37 -3.69 -10.60
C ILE A 537 22.86 -4.78 -11.56
N ILE A 538 24.04 -4.65 -12.12
CA ILE A 538 24.71 -5.74 -12.84
C ILE A 538 25.08 -6.84 -11.84
N MET A 539 24.08 -7.56 -11.35
CA MET A 539 24.35 -8.67 -10.46
C MET A 539 24.57 -9.93 -11.28
N LEU A 540 25.73 -10.52 -11.09
CA LEU A 540 26.04 -11.86 -11.57
C LEU A 540 25.36 -12.91 -10.66
N PHE A 541 24.05 -12.76 -10.39
CA PHE A 541 23.31 -13.74 -9.62
C PHE A 541 23.41 -15.11 -10.27
N GLY A 542 24.08 -16.03 -9.57
CA GLY A 542 24.29 -17.37 -10.08
C GLY A 542 25.30 -17.48 -11.23
N CYS A 543 26.05 -16.41 -11.51
CA CYS A 543 27.13 -16.39 -12.50
C CYS A 543 28.47 -16.18 -11.79
N ASN A 544 29.46 -17.05 -12.04
CA ASN A 544 30.83 -16.94 -11.51
C ASN A 544 31.83 -16.67 -12.64
N ALA A 545 31.47 -15.81 -13.58
CA ALA A 545 32.30 -15.49 -14.72
C ALA A 545 33.35 -14.45 -14.35
N ASN A 546 34.59 -14.61 -14.88
CA ASN A 546 35.58 -13.56 -14.91
C ASN A 546 35.12 -12.47 -15.88
N VAL A 547 35.25 -11.21 -15.50
CA VAL A 547 34.92 -10.08 -16.34
C VAL A 547 36.19 -9.34 -16.70
N SER A 548 36.43 -9.15 -17.98
CA SER A 548 37.50 -8.28 -18.50
C SER A 548 36.91 -7.10 -19.26
N ILE A 549 37.59 -6.00 -19.28
CA ILE A 549 37.27 -4.82 -20.11
C ILE A 549 38.51 -4.41 -20.92
N SER A 550 38.30 -3.97 -22.14
CA SER A 550 39.40 -3.51 -22.99
C SER A 550 40.25 -2.45 -22.27
N ASN A 551 41.59 -2.59 -22.35
CA ASN A 551 42.54 -1.61 -21.80
C ASN A 551 42.37 -0.22 -22.43
N GLU A 552 41.81 -0.14 -23.63
CA GLU A 552 41.51 1.10 -24.34
C GLU A 552 40.22 1.78 -23.82
N ASN A 553 39.45 1.13 -22.93
CA ASN A 553 38.26 1.77 -22.40
C ASN A 553 38.62 3.03 -21.62
N PRO A 554 38.01 4.20 -21.96
CA PRO A 554 38.36 5.46 -21.31
C PRO A 554 37.67 5.64 -19.93
N ASN A 555 36.63 4.89 -19.63
CA ASN A 555 35.76 5.14 -18.49
C ASN A 555 36.03 4.18 -17.30
N TYR A 556 36.37 2.93 -17.60
CA TYR A 556 36.42 1.86 -16.62
C TYR A 556 37.68 1.02 -16.70
N ILE A 557 37.99 0.35 -15.61
CA ILE A 557 38.99 -0.71 -15.50
C ILE A 557 38.47 -1.81 -14.57
N VAL A 558 38.77 -3.06 -14.88
CA VAL A 558 38.52 -4.21 -14.01
C VAL A 558 39.82 -4.74 -13.45
N GLU A 559 39.95 -4.83 -12.16
CA GLU A 559 41.10 -5.43 -11.46
C GLU A 559 40.58 -6.35 -10.35
N ASP A 560 41.14 -7.54 -10.26
CA ASP A 560 40.73 -8.54 -9.25
C ASP A 560 39.22 -8.70 -9.16
N GLY A 561 38.50 -8.75 -10.29
CA GLY A 561 37.05 -8.91 -10.34
C GLY A 561 36.28 -7.72 -9.79
N ILE A 562 36.88 -6.56 -9.62
CA ILE A 562 36.26 -5.32 -9.19
C ILE A 562 36.29 -4.30 -10.30
N LEU A 563 35.15 -3.71 -10.60
CA LEU A 563 34.97 -2.64 -11.56
C LEU A 563 35.24 -1.28 -10.90
N TYR A 564 36.16 -0.53 -11.43
CA TYR A 564 36.50 0.82 -11.02
C TYR A 564 36.25 1.83 -12.15
N SER A 565 36.06 3.11 -11.77
CA SER A 565 36.35 4.21 -12.72
C SER A 565 37.79 4.13 -13.21
N LYS A 566 38.07 4.67 -14.40
CA LYS A 566 39.41 4.58 -15.04
C LYS A 566 40.53 5.14 -14.15
N ASP A 567 40.27 6.19 -13.40
CA ASP A 567 41.17 6.81 -12.42
C ASP A 567 41.21 6.09 -11.06
N LYS A 568 40.46 5.01 -10.91
CA LYS A 568 40.28 4.21 -9.68
C LYS A 568 39.75 4.99 -8.47
N SER A 569 39.23 6.20 -8.68
CA SER A 569 38.67 6.99 -7.58
C SER A 569 37.31 6.50 -7.11
N LYS A 570 36.55 5.76 -7.95
CA LYS A 570 35.28 5.17 -7.62
C LYS A 570 35.30 3.65 -7.84
N LEU A 571 34.96 2.88 -6.80
CA LEU A 571 34.66 1.46 -6.89
C LEU A 571 33.17 1.32 -7.22
N LEU A 572 32.85 0.73 -8.36
CA LEU A 572 31.50 0.71 -8.93
C LEU A 572 30.74 -0.57 -8.66
N ALA A 573 31.40 -1.73 -8.80
CA ALA A 573 30.79 -3.03 -8.58
C ALA A 573 31.83 -4.12 -8.33
N CYS A 574 31.49 -5.05 -7.47
CA CYS A 574 32.20 -6.31 -7.31
C CYS A 574 31.59 -7.33 -8.27
N LEU A 575 32.30 -7.65 -9.34
CA LEU A 575 31.83 -8.50 -10.44
C LEU A 575 32.01 -9.99 -10.18
N GLU A 576 32.81 -10.35 -9.18
CA GLU A 576 33.03 -11.73 -8.76
C GLU A 576 32.62 -11.94 -7.31
N MET A 577 32.21 -13.14 -6.96
CA MET A 577 31.89 -13.47 -5.58
C MET A 577 33.15 -13.39 -4.71
N LYS A 578 33.24 -12.35 -3.88
CA LYS A 578 34.32 -12.19 -2.91
C LYS A 578 34.00 -12.84 -1.58
N THR A 579 35.03 -13.41 -0.96
CA THR A 579 34.95 -14.06 0.36
C THR A 579 36.08 -13.56 1.25
N GLY A 580 35.93 -13.68 2.57
CA GLY A 580 36.99 -13.33 3.52
C GLY A 580 37.14 -11.82 3.74
N GLU A 581 38.38 -11.36 3.92
CA GLU A 581 38.69 -9.96 4.21
C GLU A 581 38.99 -9.20 2.94
N ILE A 582 38.48 -7.97 2.84
CA ILE A 582 38.76 -7.05 1.73
C ILE A 582 39.41 -5.78 2.26
N LEU A 583 40.50 -5.39 1.61
CA LEU A 583 41.16 -4.12 1.81
C LEU A 583 40.82 -3.19 0.64
N ILE A 584 40.17 -2.07 0.94
CA ILE A 584 39.89 -1.02 -0.05
C ILE A 584 41.05 -0.02 -0.06
N PRO A 585 41.73 0.14 -1.22
CA PRO A 585 42.95 0.94 -1.31
C PRO A 585 42.66 2.45 -1.20
N SER A 586 43.70 3.22 -0.83
CA SER A 586 43.64 4.68 -0.62
C SER A 586 43.30 5.50 -1.89
N THR A 587 43.43 4.91 -3.07
CA THR A 587 43.01 5.54 -4.33
C THR A 587 41.50 5.69 -4.43
N VAL A 588 40.73 4.81 -3.77
CA VAL A 588 39.29 4.81 -3.81
C VAL A 588 38.72 5.86 -2.88
N LYS A 589 38.03 6.85 -3.44
CA LYS A 589 37.36 7.92 -2.70
C LYS A 589 35.90 7.65 -2.47
N ARG A 590 35.29 6.79 -3.31
CA ARG A 590 33.83 6.53 -3.30
C ARG A 590 33.52 5.06 -3.55
N ILE A 591 32.67 4.48 -2.72
CA ILE A 591 32.05 3.17 -2.97
C ILE A 591 30.68 3.43 -3.58
N GLY A 592 30.42 2.86 -4.74
CA GLY A 592 29.18 3.02 -5.49
C GLY A 592 28.00 2.30 -4.85
N LYS A 593 26.80 2.71 -5.24
CA LYS A 593 25.55 2.06 -4.87
C LYS A 593 25.57 0.58 -5.27
N LEU A 594 25.19 -0.32 -4.34
CA LEU A 594 25.13 -1.78 -4.54
C LEU A 594 26.50 -2.42 -4.91
N ALA A 595 27.62 -1.72 -4.69
CA ALA A 595 28.95 -2.16 -5.17
C ALA A 595 29.37 -3.55 -4.65
N PHE A 596 28.97 -3.93 -3.44
CA PHE A 596 29.23 -5.22 -2.80
C PHE A 596 27.96 -5.98 -2.46
N ASP A 597 26.88 -5.79 -3.21
CA ASP A 597 25.64 -6.50 -2.95
C ASP A 597 25.82 -8.02 -2.96
N CYS A 598 25.23 -8.71 -1.99
CA CYS A 598 25.23 -10.17 -1.85
C CYS A 598 26.62 -10.83 -1.74
N GLN A 599 27.69 -10.10 -1.40
CA GLN A 599 29.03 -10.68 -1.26
C GLN A 599 29.19 -11.48 0.04
N LYS A 600 30.07 -12.52 0.02
CA LYS A 600 30.38 -13.37 1.18
C LYS A 600 31.60 -12.91 1.95
N ILE A 601 31.84 -11.62 1.98
CA ILE A 601 32.93 -11.00 2.73
C ILE A 601 32.63 -11.02 4.22
N ASN A 602 33.65 -11.19 5.06
CA ASN A 602 33.48 -11.19 6.52
C ASN A 602 34.05 -9.93 7.18
N LYS A 603 34.95 -9.20 6.49
CA LYS A 603 35.55 -7.97 6.97
C LYS A 603 35.91 -7.04 5.81
N VAL A 604 35.68 -5.75 6.03
CA VAL A 604 36.08 -4.68 5.12
C VAL A 604 36.93 -3.68 5.86
N THR A 605 38.13 -3.40 5.32
CA THR A 605 39.03 -2.37 5.83
C THR A 605 39.25 -1.31 4.76
N PHE A 606 38.94 -0.07 5.05
CA PHE A 606 39.21 1.06 4.17
C PHE A 606 40.54 1.72 4.57
N GLN A 607 41.41 1.97 3.59
CA GLN A 607 42.57 2.83 3.77
C GLN A 607 42.15 4.32 3.78
N GLU A 608 43.02 5.20 4.31
CA GLU A 608 42.82 6.65 4.24
C GLU A 608 42.63 7.10 2.79
N GLY A 609 41.64 7.97 2.53
CA GLY A 609 41.27 8.45 1.20
C GLY A 609 39.80 8.23 0.86
N ILE A 610 39.13 7.25 1.48
CA ILE A 610 37.69 7.06 1.28
C ILE A 610 36.91 8.26 1.82
N GLU A 611 35.99 8.79 1.02
CA GLU A 611 35.18 9.95 1.37
C GLU A 611 33.69 9.63 1.47
N VAL A 612 33.17 8.75 0.61
CA VAL A 612 31.73 8.46 0.52
C VAL A 612 31.46 6.97 0.35
N ILE A 613 30.51 6.45 1.13
CA ILE A 613 29.90 5.12 0.93
C ILE A 613 28.43 5.38 0.57
N GLU A 614 28.06 5.02 -0.69
CA GLU A 614 26.73 5.27 -1.24
C GLU A 614 25.67 4.27 -0.69
N ASP A 615 24.39 4.58 -0.95
CA ASP A 615 23.25 3.79 -0.52
C ASP A 615 23.39 2.30 -0.92
N ARG A 616 23.12 1.42 0.05
CA ARG A 616 23.16 -0.03 -0.13
C ARG A 616 24.47 -0.59 -0.66
N ALA A 617 25.58 0.11 -0.49
CA ALA A 617 26.90 -0.33 -1.01
C ALA A 617 27.26 -1.76 -0.58
N PHE A 618 26.89 -2.21 0.61
CA PHE A 618 27.14 -3.54 1.17
C PHE A 618 25.84 -4.28 1.55
N THR A 619 24.78 -4.07 0.80
CA THR A 619 23.49 -4.73 1.14
C THR A 619 23.59 -6.25 1.01
N ILE A 620 22.85 -6.98 1.88
CA ILE A 620 22.77 -8.45 1.90
C ILE A 620 24.14 -9.15 2.05
N CYS A 621 25.17 -8.48 2.56
CA CYS A 621 26.42 -9.13 2.92
C CYS A 621 26.24 -9.92 4.24
N GLY A 622 25.61 -11.09 4.16
CA GLY A 622 25.18 -11.86 5.33
C GLY A 622 26.32 -12.33 6.25
N ASP A 623 27.53 -12.51 5.72
CA ASP A 623 28.71 -12.96 6.46
C ASP A 623 29.57 -11.80 7.01
N LEU A 624 29.26 -10.54 6.66
CA LEU A 624 30.03 -9.37 7.07
C LEU A 624 29.90 -9.13 8.58
N LYS A 625 31.01 -9.17 9.30
CA LYS A 625 31.10 -9.06 10.77
C LYS A 625 31.70 -7.73 11.22
N GLU A 626 32.70 -7.24 10.50
CA GLU A 626 33.47 -6.06 10.89
C GLU A 626 33.73 -5.13 9.69
N VAL A 627 33.58 -3.81 9.94
CA VAL A 627 33.95 -2.75 8.99
C VAL A 627 34.85 -1.75 9.71
N ILE A 628 36.00 -1.40 9.09
CA ILE A 628 36.94 -0.42 9.62
C ILE A 628 37.01 0.76 8.66
N ILE A 629 36.63 1.94 9.13
CA ILE A 629 36.48 3.16 8.35
C ILE A 629 37.45 4.24 8.90
N PRO A 630 38.32 4.82 8.04
CA PRO A 630 39.30 5.80 8.46
C PRO A 630 38.71 7.21 8.64
N SER A 631 39.57 8.14 9.09
CA SER A 631 39.21 9.54 9.36
C SER A 631 38.80 10.35 8.13
N SER A 632 39.20 9.92 6.93
CA SER A 632 38.88 10.62 5.67
C SER A 632 37.40 10.57 5.28
N ILE A 633 36.61 9.64 5.83
CA ILE A 633 35.17 9.49 5.48
C ILE A 633 34.39 10.77 5.78
N LYS A 634 33.56 11.21 4.82
CA LYS A 634 32.70 12.40 4.92
C LYS A 634 31.24 12.06 5.01
N GLN A 635 30.82 10.98 4.32
CA GLN A 635 29.42 10.61 4.21
C GLN A 635 29.26 9.08 4.10
N ILE A 636 28.27 8.56 4.82
CA ILE A 636 27.76 7.20 4.65
C ILE A 636 26.24 7.33 4.46
N GLU A 637 25.74 6.84 3.32
CA GLU A 637 24.34 6.99 2.98
C GLU A 637 23.45 5.98 3.73
N PRO A 638 22.15 6.31 3.91
CA PRO A 638 21.19 5.41 4.54
C PRO A 638 21.14 4.05 3.82
N GLY A 639 21.10 2.95 4.58
CA GLY A 639 21.04 1.62 4.00
C GLY A 639 22.37 1.03 3.53
N ALA A 640 23.51 1.74 3.65
CA ALA A 640 24.82 1.26 3.19
C ALA A 640 25.16 -0.18 3.63
N PHE A 641 24.68 -0.60 4.82
CA PHE A 641 24.85 -1.93 5.40
C PHE A 641 23.52 -2.66 5.64
N GLU A 642 22.52 -2.38 4.83
CA GLU A 642 21.19 -2.98 4.96
C GLU A 642 21.26 -4.50 4.81
N ARG A 643 20.56 -5.24 5.69
CA ARG A 643 20.50 -6.72 5.68
C ARG A 643 21.85 -7.44 5.86
N CYS A 644 22.85 -6.79 6.46
CA CYS A 644 24.08 -7.44 6.89
C CYS A 644 23.87 -8.12 8.26
N GLY A 645 23.18 -9.27 8.28
CA GLY A 645 22.71 -9.91 9.52
C GLY A 645 23.80 -10.27 10.53
N SER A 646 25.03 -10.50 10.10
CA SER A 646 26.19 -10.86 10.96
C SER A 646 27.01 -9.65 11.40
N LEU A 647 26.67 -8.42 10.97
CA LEU A 647 27.49 -7.24 11.25
C LEU A 647 27.38 -6.84 12.72
N THR A 648 28.50 -6.96 13.44
CA THR A 648 28.59 -6.69 14.87
C THR A 648 29.46 -5.50 15.23
N LYS A 649 30.28 -5.00 14.27
CA LYS A 649 31.24 -3.93 14.55
C LYS A 649 31.49 -3.04 13.34
N ILE A 650 31.30 -1.74 13.51
CA ILE A 650 31.75 -0.69 12.59
C ILE A 650 32.65 0.25 13.40
N SER A 651 33.95 0.23 13.12
CA SER A 651 34.93 1.12 13.76
C SER A 651 35.18 2.32 12.86
N ILE A 652 35.02 3.53 13.38
CA ILE A 652 35.21 4.78 12.64
C ILE A 652 36.19 5.66 13.40
N GLN A 653 37.29 6.04 12.73
CA GLN A 653 38.32 6.92 13.30
C GLN A 653 37.88 8.39 13.27
N LYS A 654 36.77 8.70 13.97
CA LYS A 654 36.17 10.02 14.07
C LYS A 654 35.42 10.17 15.40
N THR A 655 35.20 11.41 15.81
CA THR A 655 34.37 11.74 16.98
C THR A 655 32.92 11.28 16.80
N GLU A 656 32.29 10.88 17.88
CA GLU A 656 30.90 10.39 17.87
C GLU A 656 29.93 11.39 17.22
N ASN A 657 29.02 10.88 16.40
CA ASN A 657 28.01 11.64 15.65
C ASN A 657 28.55 12.66 14.63
N SER A 658 29.83 12.59 14.27
CA SER A 658 30.39 13.43 13.20
C SER A 658 29.88 13.09 11.78
N ILE A 659 29.22 11.93 11.62
CA ILE A 659 28.54 11.49 10.40
C ILE A 659 27.11 11.10 10.77
N SER A 660 26.14 11.70 10.10
CA SER A 660 24.70 11.48 10.36
C SER A 660 24.22 10.09 9.88
N GLY A 661 23.13 9.60 10.47
CA GLY A 661 22.38 8.45 9.97
C GLY A 661 22.82 7.08 10.48
N ALA A 662 23.78 7.01 11.41
CA ALA A 662 24.17 5.72 12.02
C ALA A 662 22.96 4.96 12.61
N PRO A 663 22.93 3.63 12.49
CA PRO A 663 23.95 2.70 11.97
C PRO A 663 23.83 2.36 10.46
N TRP A 664 23.28 3.21 9.64
CA TRP A 664 23.18 3.09 8.16
C TRP A 664 22.62 1.76 7.65
N GLY A 665 21.55 1.27 8.29
CA GLY A 665 20.89 0.02 7.94
C GLY A 665 21.47 -1.24 8.59
N ALA A 666 22.53 -1.14 9.38
CA ALA A 666 23.05 -2.27 10.18
C ALA A 666 22.01 -2.76 11.21
N PRO A 667 22.11 -4.03 11.69
CA PRO A 667 21.14 -4.62 12.62
C PRO A 667 20.89 -3.77 13.86
N LYS A 668 19.61 -3.60 14.22
CA LYS A 668 19.21 -2.88 15.46
C LYS A 668 19.45 -3.77 16.69
N GLY A 669 19.93 -3.18 17.78
CA GLY A 669 19.94 -3.83 19.10
C GLY A 669 21.31 -4.05 19.73
N MET A 670 22.42 -3.80 19.03
CA MET A 670 23.77 -3.79 19.60
C MET A 670 24.43 -2.45 19.33
N LYS A 671 25.38 -2.04 20.17
CA LYS A 671 26.24 -0.88 19.91
C LYS A 671 27.23 -1.28 18.80
N VAL A 672 26.73 -1.32 17.57
CA VAL A 672 27.47 -1.79 16.37
C VAL A 672 28.53 -0.78 15.98
N VAL A 673 28.28 0.51 16.20
CA VAL A 673 29.20 1.60 15.80
C VAL A 673 30.09 2.01 16.95
N ASN A 674 31.41 1.92 16.76
CA ASN A 674 32.44 2.37 17.67
C ASN A 674 33.17 3.57 17.05
N TRP A 675 33.16 4.69 17.75
CA TRP A 675 33.83 5.90 17.37
C TRP A 675 35.16 5.98 18.11
N ASP A 676 36.26 6.15 17.37
CA ASP A 676 37.58 6.36 17.93
C ASP A 676 37.84 7.88 17.91
N SER A 677 37.98 8.49 19.10
CA SER A 677 38.26 9.92 19.27
C SER A 677 39.69 10.29 18.82
#